data_d0fa6cef0a372c8afce64c8c0851668a
#
_entry.id   d0fa6cef0a372c8afce64c8c0851668a
#
_cell.length_a   1.000
_cell.length_b   1.000
_cell.length_c   1.000
_cell.angle_alpha   90.00
_cell.angle_beta   90.00
_cell.angle_gamma   90.00
#
_symmetry.space_group_name_H-M   'P 1'
#
loop_
_entity.id
_entity.type
_entity.pdbx_description
1 polymer ?
#
loop_
_entity_poly.entity_id
_entity_poly.type
_entity_poly.pdbx_seq_one_letter_code
_entity_poly.pdbx_strand_id
1 'polypeptide(L)'
;MLYYNRRFGNSVFGKIFSDMKFKQSLLLFSFVGVAGIAFLLNSFSSFKSPDPNPQKEAAMMQALLQGLTRYHFQPKEINDNFSKDVYGYYLKEIDGGKRFFTQADIDQIKPFEKLLDDQALAGTFEFFDLSSALMDKSFVKTQGWYREILSKPLDFTKNESLESDGKKIKWAKDDAELRDRWQKWMKYEVLSRVTDEQIKQDKPDFKGEKKTFEQLEADTRKKVLDTYDKWFKRLQKNDRTRRLELYLNAFTNVFDPHTGYYSPREKENFDIQMSGKLEGIGARLQSDGEKTSVTEIVPGGPAWKGGELQPKDVVLKVGQGKDEPIDVMGWDIDDVVGKIRGPKGTVATLVIQKPDGTEKTIQITRDVVLMEEGFAKSLLLKTPSLQDKVGYIYLPKFYADFTPQGQTSCAQDVAKEIEKLKKENVKGIILDLRNNGGGSLRDVVQMSGLFIEEGPVVQVKSRNRQPEIMRDFDNRVQWGGPLVVMVNGFSASASEILAAAMQDYGRAVIVGSTASYGKGTVQRFFDLDNASSNDDVKPLGEMKLTIQKFYRISGKTTQLDGVVPDIVLPDFYNELELGERENDFPLASNTIDPVAYNQSAYRIADMPKLKAYSAERVKADPVFQKINENAVRLKRQRENASYPLQADAYRSWNKKQDDEAEQYENLFKPIEVLNIDNLAADLPQIQGDTSRIARNDSWIKDRKKDIQLFETLHIISDMIRMDGMAAGKSPRE
;
A
#
# COMPACT_ATOMS: atom_id res chain seq x y z
N MET A 1 5.16 2.89 -8.72
CA MET A 1 4.00 2.25 -8.09
C MET A 1 2.73 2.18 -8.97
N LEU A 2 2.43 3.14 -9.81
CA LEU A 2 1.24 3.11 -10.71
C LEU A 2 1.32 2.10 -11.88
N TYR A 3 2.49 1.57 -12.19
CA TYR A 3 2.71 0.61 -13.28
C TYR A 3 2.40 -0.86 -12.93
N TYR A 4 2.35 -1.19 -11.65
CA TYR A 4 2.20 -2.59 -11.20
C TYR A 4 0.75 -3.08 -11.20
N ASN A 5 -0.23 -2.17 -11.10
CA ASN A 5 -1.62 -2.55 -10.90
C ASN A 5 -2.41 -2.96 -12.17
N ARG A 6 -1.88 -2.76 -13.39
CA ARG A 6 -2.63 -3.10 -14.62
C ARG A 6 -2.40 -4.52 -15.15
N ARG A 7 -1.32 -5.15 -14.77
CA ARG A 7 -1.00 -6.51 -15.25
C ARG A 7 -1.67 -7.64 -14.51
N PHE A 8 -2.02 -7.40 -13.25
CA PHE A 8 -2.76 -8.37 -12.45
C PHE A 8 -4.28 -8.32 -12.64
N GLY A 9 -4.78 -7.41 -13.46
CA GLY A 9 -6.22 -7.22 -13.71
C GLY A 9 -6.89 -8.32 -14.53
N ASN A 10 -6.18 -9.10 -15.28
CA ASN A 10 -6.73 -10.17 -16.12
C ASN A 10 -6.27 -11.58 -15.73
N SER A 11 -5.32 -11.71 -14.81
CA SER A 11 -5.04 -12.99 -14.14
C SER A 11 -5.95 -13.16 -12.90
N VAL A 12 -6.06 -14.38 -12.40
CA VAL A 12 -6.79 -14.69 -11.15
C VAL A 12 -6.45 -13.74 -10.00
N PHE A 13 -5.22 -13.21 -9.98
CA PHE A 13 -4.77 -12.19 -9.03
C PHE A 13 -5.39 -10.81 -9.26
N GLY A 14 -5.57 -10.38 -10.49
CA GLY A 14 -6.27 -9.15 -10.82
C GLY A 14 -7.75 -9.19 -10.42
N LYS A 15 -8.38 -10.37 -10.46
CA LYS A 15 -9.77 -10.52 -9.98
C LYS A 15 -9.88 -10.44 -8.45
N ILE A 16 -8.89 -10.92 -7.71
CA ILE A 16 -8.89 -10.82 -6.22
C ILE A 16 -8.75 -9.36 -5.77
N PHE A 17 -7.98 -8.54 -6.52
CA PHE A 17 -7.86 -7.10 -6.24
C PHE A 17 -8.88 -6.24 -7.00
N SER A 18 -9.43 -6.69 -8.15
CA SER A 18 -10.41 -5.92 -8.93
C SER A 18 -11.87 -6.16 -8.51
N ASP A 19 -12.20 -7.28 -7.88
CA ASP A 19 -13.51 -7.44 -7.22
C ASP A 19 -13.69 -6.49 -6.03
N MET A 20 -12.60 -5.83 -5.61
CA MET A 20 -12.70 -4.72 -4.66
C MET A 20 -12.97 -3.35 -5.29
N LYS A 21 -12.98 -3.18 -6.62
CA LYS A 21 -13.52 -1.96 -7.31
C LYS A 21 -13.19 -2.00 -8.81
N PHE A 22 -14.14 -2.18 -9.63
CA PHE A 22 -14.41 -1.50 -10.90
C PHE A 22 -15.44 -2.28 -11.71
N LYS A 23 -16.72 -2.00 -11.50
CA LYS A 23 -17.76 -2.17 -12.51
C LYS A 23 -18.49 -0.85 -12.65
N GLN A 24 -18.62 -0.47 -13.92
CA GLN A 24 -19.49 0.58 -14.49
C GLN A 24 -18.85 1.98 -14.47
N SER A 25 -18.86 2.72 -15.57
CA SER A 25 -19.89 2.99 -16.56
C SER A 25 -19.28 3.48 -17.85
N LEU A 26 -19.79 3.00 -18.94
CA LEU A 26 -19.69 3.62 -20.26
C LEU A 26 -21.11 3.88 -20.73
N LEU A 27 -21.44 5.09 -21.12
CA LEU A 27 -22.33 5.37 -22.27
C LEU A 27 -22.50 6.87 -22.54
N LEU A 28 -22.24 7.19 -23.82
CA LEU A 28 -22.84 8.21 -24.71
C LEU A 28 -22.46 9.71 -24.48
N PHE A 29 -21.87 10.34 -25.46
CA PHE A 29 -22.53 11.00 -26.59
C PHE A 29 -21.52 11.49 -27.61
N SER A 30 -21.86 11.29 -28.88
CA SER A 30 -21.23 11.83 -30.08
C SER A 30 -21.88 13.17 -30.46
N PHE A 31 -21.13 14.08 -31.01
CA PHE A 31 -21.36 14.86 -32.24
C PHE A 31 -20.75 16.28 -32.25
N VAL A 32 -20.29 16.64 -33.47
CA VAL A 32 -19.98 17.95 -34.03
C VAL A 32 -18.57 18.46 -33.75
N GLY A 33 -17.65 18.63 -34.67
CA GLY A 33 -17.75 19.05 -36.04
C GLY A 33 -16.55 19.94 -36.37
N VAL A 34 -15.96 19.70 -37.50
CA VAL A 34 -14.80 20.37 -38.08
C VAL A 34 -15.04 21.88 -38.24
N ALA A 35 -14.51 22.66 -37.31
CA ALA A 35 -14.19 24.07 -37.52
C ALA A 35 -13.35 24.59 -36.34
N GLY A 36 -12.02 24.60 -36.45
CA GLY A 36 -11.22 25.14 -35.35
C GLY A 36 -9.71 24.96 -35.37
N ILE A 37 -9.12 24.58 -36.50
CA ILE A 37 -7.64 24.43 -36.57
C ILE A 37 -6.92 25.80 -36.45
N ALA A 38 -7.60 26.90 -36.64
CA ALA A 38 -7.03 28.27 -36.52
C ALA A 38 -7.18 28.86 -35.08
N PHE A 39 -7.95 28.26 -34.18
CA PHE A 39 -8.15 28.75 -32.80
C PHE A 39 -7.29 28.06 -31.76
N LEU A 40 -6.61 26.95 -32.11
CA LEU A 40 -5.82 26.15 -31.20
C LEU A 40 -4.38 26.65 -30.96
N LEU A 41 -3.96 27.70 -31.68
CA LEU A 41 -2.64 28.32 -31.48
C LEU A 41 -2.61 29.48 -30.49
N ASN A 42 -3.77 29.94 -29.99
CA ASN A 42 -3.84 31.08 -29.06
C ASN A 42 -4.48 30.77 -27.70
N SER A 43 -4.72 29.52 -27.36
CA SER A 43 -5.21 29.11 -26.02
C SER A 43 -4.16 28.38 -25.20
N PHE A 44 -2.89 28.68 -25.41
CA PHE A 44 -1.89 28.44 -24.40
C PHE A 44 -2.03 29.53 -23.32
N SER A 45 -3.12 29.49 -22.58
CA SER A 45 -3.12 30.10 -21.26
C SER A 45 -2.04 29.37 -20.46
N SER A 46 -0.95 30.07 -20.25
CA SER A 46 0.09 29.72 -19.28
C SER A 46 -0.61 29.21 -18.04
N PHE A 47 -0.52 27.91 -17.78
CA PHE A 47 -0.76 27.39 -16.43
C PHE A 47 0.34 28.04 -15.60
N LYS A 48 0.03 29.14 -14.93
CA LYS A 48 0.87 29.68 -13.87
C LYS A 48 0.86 28.62 -12.78
N SER A 49 1.92 27.83 -12.71
CA SER A 49 2.32 27.23 -11.43
C SER A 49 2.25 28.35 -10.39
N PRO A 50 1.80 28.09 -9.15
CA PRO A 50 1.93 29.08 -8.09
C PRO A 50 3.32 29.65 -8.17
N ASP A 51 3.43 30.97 -8.14
CA ASP A 51 4.72 31.65 -8.26
C ASP A 51 5.68 31.01 -7.24
N PRO A 52 6.91 30.65 -7.64
CA PRO A 52 7.86 30.06 -6.72
C PRO A 52 7.99 30.97 -5.51
N ASN A 53 7.92 30.37 -4.31
CA ASN A 53 8.29 31.09 -3.10
C ASN A 53 9.71 30.66 -2.70
N PRO A 54 10.77 31.29 -3.26
CA PRO A 54 12.13 30.85 -3.07
C PRO A 54 12.54 30.84 -1.60
N GLN A 55 12.01 31.77 -0.80
CA GLN A 55 12.30 31.84 0.63
C GLN A 55 11.73 30.63 1.38
N LYS A 56 10.51 30.23 1.06
CA LYS A 56 9.86 29.05 1.63
C LYS A 56 10.58 27.78 1.20
N GLU A 57 10.86 27.64 -0.08
CA GLU A 57 11.57 26.45 -0.63
C GLU A 57 12.96 26.31 -0.01
N ALA A 58 13.72 27.40 0.09
CA ALA A 58 15.02 27.42 0.77
C ALA A 58 14.90 27.06 2.26
N ALA A 59 13.92 27.61 2.96
CA ALA A 59 13.68 27.28 4.38
C ALA A 59 13.35 25.80 4.57
N MET A 60 12.52 25.20 3.70
CA MET A 60 12.21 23.77 3.71
C MET A 60 13.47 22.93 3.53
N MET A 61 14.30 23.21 2.52
CA MET A 61 15.53 22.47 2.25
C MET A 61 16.52 22.58 3.41
N GLN A 62 16.74 23.78 3.93
CA GLN A 62 17.66 24.02 5.05
C GLN A 62 17.18 23.30 6.32
N ALA A 63 15.87 23.35 6.63
CA ALA A 63 15.29 22.64 7.77
C ALA A 63 15.46 21.12 7.64
N LEU A 64 15.26 20.57 6.42
CA LEU A 64 15.49 19.15 6.15
C LEU A 64 16.96 18.77 6.35
N LEU A 65 17.90 19.48 5.73
CA LEU A 65 19.32 19.18 5.86
C LEU A 65 19.79 19.28 7.32
N GLN A 66 19.32 20.27 8.06
CA GLN A 66 19.61 20.40 9.50
C GLN A 66 19.11 19.19 10.28
N GLY A 67 17.89 18.74 10.02
CA GLY A 67 17.32 17.56 10.65
C GLY A 67 18.08 16.29 10.32
N LEU A 68 18.36 16.06 9.03
CA LEU A 68 19.09 14.90 8.51
C LEU A 68 20.50 14.79 9.11
N THR A 69 21.26 15.87 9.12
CA THR A 69 22.64 15.87 9.63
C THR A 69 22.71 15.76 11.14
N ARG A 70 21.79 16.40 11.86
CA ARG A 70 21.81 16.49 13.32
C ARG A 70 21.18 15.30 14.02
N TYR A 71 20.04 14.81 13.52
CA TYR A 71 19.17 13.88 14.26
C TYR A 71 19.05 12.49 13.62
N HIS A 72 19.44 12.33 12.36
CA HIS A 72 19.40 11.00 11.72
C HIS A 72 20.27 9.99 12.47
N PHE A 73 19.82 8.74 12.55
CA PHE A 73 20.55 7.66 13.23
C PHE A 73 21.96 7.47 12.65
N GLN A 74 22.09 7.51 11.34
CA GLN A 74 23.34 7.38 10.59
C GLN A 74 23.45 8.54 9.60
N PRO A 75 23.86 9.75 10.04
CA PRO A 75 23.96 10.89 9.16
C PRO A 75 25.03 10.66 8.10
N LYS A 76 24.78 11.22 6.92
CA LYS A 76 25.71 11.23 5.80
C LYS A 76 26.36 12.61 5.68
N GLU A 77 27.57 12.65 5.14
CA GLU A 77 28.19 13.90 4.73
C GLU A 77 27.47 14.44 3.48
N ILE A 78 27.17 15.72 3.49
CA ILE A 78 26.57 16.42 2.37
C ILE A 78 27.72 16.89 1.47
N ASN A 79 28.01 16.10 0.43
CA ASN A 79 29.16 16.29 -0.49
C ASN A 79 28.83 15.75 -1.89
N ASP A 80 29.79 15.84 -2.84
CA ASP A 80 29.63 15.36 -4.22
C ASP A 80 29.09 13.91 -4.34
N ASN A 81 29.43 13.00 -3.42
CA ASN A 81 28.94 11.62 -3.47
C ASN A 81 27.47 11.56 -3.09
N PHE A 82 27.10 12.30 -2.05
CA PHE A 82 25.68 12.47 -1.68
C PHE A 82 24.89 13.11 -2.83
N SER A 83 25.46 14.14 -3.47
CA SER A 83 24.87 14.79 -4.64
C SER A 83 24.57 13.80 -5.77
N LYS A 84 25.54 12.91 -6.10
CA LYS A 84 25.33 11.85 -7.12
C LYS A 84 24.21 10.88 -6.75
N ASP A 85 24.13 10.48 -5.48
CA ASP A 85 23.09 9.58 -5.02
C ASP A 85 21.70 10.23 -5.15
N VAL A 86 21.58 11.50 -4.73
CA VAL A 86 20.34 12.29 -4.88
C VAL A 86 19.96 12.45 -6.35
N TYR A 87 20.92 12.81 -7.22
CA TYR A 87 20.71 12.96 -8.65
C TYR A 87 20.18 11.66 -9.28
N GLY A 88 20.84 10.54 -9.00
CA GLY A 88 20.43 9.23 -9.53
C GLY A 88 19.05 8.79 -9.04
N TYR A 89 18.79 8.97 -7.74
CA TYR A 89 17.51 8.64 -7.14
C TYR A 89 16.38 9.51 -7.71
N TYR A 90 16.59 10.83 -7.79
CA TYR A 90 15.60 11.75 -8.34
C TYR A 90 15.23 11.40 -9.80
N LEU A 91 16.21 11.12 -10.66
CA LEU A 91 15.95 10.72 -12.05
C LEU A 91 15.19 9.41 -12.13
N LYS A 92 15.47 8.46 -11.25
CA LYS A 92 14.74 7.20 -11.15
C LYS A 92 13.26 7.44 -10.79
N GLU A 93 13.00 8.38 -9.87
CA GLU A 93 11.63 8.68 -9.44
C GLU A 93 10.83 9.45 -10.50
N ILE A 94 11.42 10.42 -11.20
CA ILE A 94 10.69 11.24 -12.16
C ILE A 94 10.51 10.57 -13.53
N ASP A 95 11.48 9.77 -13.99
CA ASP A 95 11.42 9.06 -15.30
C ASP A 95 12.15 7.71 -15.30
N GLY A 96 11.96 6.88 -14.26
CA GLY A 96 12.56 5.55 -14.18
C GLY A 96 12.22 4.61 -15.34
N GLY A 97 11.09 4.86 -16.01
CA GLY A 97 10.68 4.16 -17.24
C GLY A 97 11.34 4.70 -18.52
N LYS A 98 12.12 5.76 -18.45
CA LYS A 98 12.80 6.44 -19.57
C LYS A 98 11.89 6.74 -20.75
N ARG A 99 10.73 7.36 -20.42
CA ARG A 99 9.63 7.64 -21.35
C ARG A 99 9.53 9.10 -21.76
N PHE A 100 10.21 9.99 -21.05
CA PHE A 100 10.07 11.43 -21.24
C PHE A 100 11.38 12.10 -21.64
N PHE A 101 12.50 11.77 -20.98
CA PHE A 101 13.79 12.36 -21.28
C PHE A 101 14.53 11.61 -22.39
N THR A 102 15.22 12.38 -23.22
CA THR A 102 16.27 11.91 -24.13
C THR A 102 17.64 11.98 -23.47
N GLN A 103 18.65 11.37 -24.08
CA GLN A 103 20.03 11.53 -23.64
C GLN A 103 20.47 13.00 -23.68
N ALA A 104 20.01 13.77 -24.69
CA ALA A 104 20.29 15.19 -24.78
C ALA A 104 19.69 16.01 -23.63
N ASP A 105 18.50 15.62 -23.12
CA ASP A 105 17.91 16.24 -21.91
C ASP A 105 18.74 15.88 -20.66
N ILE A 106 19.16 14.63 -20.54
CA ILE A 106 20.04 14.19 -19.44
C ILE A 106 21.40 14.90 -19.48
N ASP A 107 21.97 15.09 -20.65
CA ASP A 107 23.26 15.79 -20.81
C ASP A 107 23.19 17.27 -20.37
N GLN A 108 22.02 17.90 -20.48
CA GLN A 108 21.80 19.26 -19.98
C GLN A 108 21.81 19.35 -18.46
N ILE A 109 21.31 18.35 -17.77
CA ILE A 109 21.23 18.31 -16.29
C ILE A 109 22.43 17.60 -15.66
N LYS A 110 23.22 16.86 -16.45
CA LYS A 110 24.41 16.14 -15.98
C LYS A 110 25.47 17.02 -15.27
N PRO A 111 25.72 18.27 -15.65
CA PRO A 111 26.65 19.14 -14.92
C PRO A 111 26.29 19.34 -13.45
N PHE A 112 25.00 19.19 -13.08
CA PHE A 112 24.53 19.35 -11.71
C PHE A 112 24.74 18.10 -10.83
N GLU A 113 25.15 16.96 -11.39
CA GLU A 113 25.27 15.68 -10.65
C GLU A 113 26.08 15.80 -9.36
N LYS A 114 27.01 16.75 -9.29
CA LYS A 114 27.89 16.99 -8.13
C LYS A 114 27.65 18.33 -7.44
N LEU A 115 26.56 19.01 -7.78
CA LEU A 115 26.26 20.36 -7.30
C LEU A 115 24.96 20.43 -6.49
N LEU A 116 24.26 19.28 -6.29
CA LEU A 116 22.99 19.28 -5.56
C LEU A 116 23.18 19.55 -4.07
N ASP A 117 24.29 19.11 -3.50
CA ASP A 117 24.70 19.42 -2.13
C ASP A 117 24.96 20.92 -1.95
N ASP A 118 25.73 21.53 -2.88
CA ASP A 118 26.00 22.98 -2.86
C ASP A 118 24.72 23.81 -2.99
N GLN A 119 23.85 23.44 -3.95
CA GLN A 119 22.56 24.11 -4.14
C GLN A 119 21.66 23.98 -2.93
N ALA A 120 21.58 22.79 -2.33
CA ALA A 120 20.76 22.54 -1.15
C ALA A 120 21.28 23.35 0.07
N LEU A 121 22.59 23.44 0.26
CA LEU A 121 23.21 24.25 1.32
C LEU A 121 22.98 25.74 1.09
N ALA A 122 23.05 26.19 -0.16
CA ALA A 122 22.77 27.58 -0.54
C ALA A 122 21.28 27.92 -0.56
N GLY A 123 20.38 26.92 -0.58
CA GLY A 123 18.93 27.13 -0.72
C GLY A 123 18.52 27.54 -2.13
N THR A 124 19.26 27.07 -3.16
CA THR A 124 18.98 27.35 -4.58
C THR A 124 18.49 26.08 -5.29
N PHE A 125 17.82 26.22 -6.43
CA PHE A 125 17.06 25.15 -7.06
C PHE A 125 17.27 25.03 -8.58
N GLU A 126 18.42 25.47 -9.11
CA GLU A 126 18.68 25.55 -10.55
C GLU A 126 18.52 24.17 -11.24
N PHE A 127 19.00 23.08 -10.61
CA PHE A 127 18.78 21.73 -11.14
C PHE A 127 17.31 21.35 -11.16
N PHE A 128 16.59 21.60 -10.07
CA PHE A 128 15.16 21.31 -9.96
C PHE A 128 14.35 22.09 -10.98
N ASP A 129 14.66 23.37 -11.16
CA ASP A 129 14.00 24.25 -12.13
C ASP A 129 14.24 23.79 -13.57
N LEU A 130 15.50 23.46 -13.92
CA LEU A 130 15.85 22.97 -15.24
C LEU A 130 15.21 21.60 -15.51
N SER A 131 15.29 20.66 -14.58
CA SER A 131 14.72 19.32 -14.74
C SER A 131 13.19 19.37 -14.87
N SER A 132 12.53 20.26 -14.12
CA SER A 132 11.10 20.51 -14.20
C SER A 132 10.69 21.10 -15.55
N ALA A 133 11.44 22.08 -16.05
CA ALA A 133 11.19 22.68 -17.36
C ALA A 133 11.39 21.67 -18.51
N LEU A 134 12.42 20.82 -18.44
CA LEU A 134 12.64 19.74 -19.40
C LEU A 134 11.50 18.72 -19.36
N MET A 135 10.98 18.39 -18.18
CA MET A 135 9.84 17.49 -18.03
C MET A 135 8.56 18.10 -18.65
N ASP A 136 8.29 19.38 -18.42
CA ASP A 136 7.14 20.07 -19.03
C ASP A 136 7.24 20.07 -20.57
N LYS A 137 8.40 20.38 -21.11
CA LYS A 137 8.67 20.28 -22.55
C LYS A 137 8.44 18.85 -23.06
N SER A 138 8.86 17.86 -22.32
CA SER A 138 8.66 16.44 -22.65
C SER A 138 7.20 16.03 -22.59
N PHE A 139 6.42 16.53 -21.66
CA PHE A 139 4.96 16.30 -21.62
C PHE A 139 4.27 16.86 -22.85
N VAL A 140 4.60 18.08 -23.27
CA VAL A 140 4.01 18.70 -24.48
C VAL A 140 4.34 17.87 -25.72
N LYS A 141 5.62 17.51 -25.93
CA LYS A 141 6.00 16.74 -27.13
C LYS A 141 5.39 15.34 -27.15
N THR A 142 5.41 14.64 -26.02
CA THR A 142 4.89 13.26 -25.94
C THR A 142 3.35 13.24 -26.03
N GLN A 143 2.67 14.27 -25.54
CA GLN A 143 1.23 14.45 -25.73
C GLN A 143 0.87 14.62 -27.21
N GLY A 144 1.66 15.37 -27.97
CA GLY A 144 1.52 15.48 -29.42
C GLY A 144 1.71 14.14 -30.10
N TRP A 145 2.73 13.38 -29.70
CA TRP A 145 3.05 12.10 -30.34
C TRP A 145 1.99 11.03 -30.15
N TYR A 146 1.54 10.76 -28.91
CA TYR A 146 0.54 9.70 -28.73
C TYR A 146 -0.78 10.04 -29.41
N ARG A 147 -1.18 11.31 -29.47
CA ARG A 147 -2.37 11.77 -30.21
C ARG A 147 -2.23 11.52 -31.71
N GLU A 148 -1.09 11.88 -32.28
CA GLU A 148 -0.81 11.63 -33.70
C GLU A 148 -0.76 10.12 -34.00
N ILE A 149 -0.07 9.33 -33.18
CA ILE A 149 0.04 7.87 -33.32
C ILE A 149 -1.35 7.22 -33.26
N LEU A 150 -2.17 7.59 -32.30
CA LEU A 150 -3.51 7.04 -32.12
C LEU A 150 -4.57 7.65 -33.06
N SER A 151 -4.24 8.63 -33.89
CA SER A 151 -5.17 9.19 -34.91
C SER A 151 -5.32 8.27 -36.11
N LYS A 152 -4.40 7.32 -36.34
CA LYS A 152 -4.34 6.43 -37.50
C LYS A 152 -4.34 4.97 -37.05
N PRO A 153 -4.83 4.02 -37.90
CA PRO A 153 -4.69 2.59 -37.61
C PRO A 153 -3.25 2.20 -37.35
N LEU A 154 -3.02 1.32 -36.38
CA LEU A 154 -1.70 0.83 -36.02
C LEU A 154 -1.34 -0.43 -36.81
N ASP A 155 -0.08 -0.52 -37.25
CA ASP A 155 0.42 -1.69 -38.00
C ASP A 155 0.94 -2.76 -37.02
N PHE A 156 0.22 -3.86 -36.89
CA PHE A 156 0.55 -5.03 -36.05
C PHE A 156 1.11 -6.22 -36.87
N THR A 157 1.52 -6.00 -38.11
CA THR A 157 2.11 -7.06 -38.94
C THR A 157 3.61 -7.22 -38.73
N LYS A 158 4.27 -6.17 -38.22
CA LYS A 158 5.72 -6.13 -38.03
C LYS A 158 6.16 -7.00 -36.86
N ASN A 159 7.23 -7.76 -37.07
CA ASN A 159 7.90 -8.50 -35.98
C ASN A 159 8.80 -7.55 -35.19
N GLU A 160 8.23 -6.96 -34.18
CA GLU A 160 8.89 -6.03 -33.24
C GLU A 160 8.44 -6.31 -31.80
N SER A 161 9.18 -5.81 -30.83
CA SER A 161 8.89 -5.99 -29.41
C SER A 161 9.03 -4.69 -28.64
N LEU A 162 8.37 -4.64 -27.47
CA LEU A 162 8.50 -3.59 -26.46
C LEU A 162 9.23 -4.14 -25.24
N GLU A 163 10.38 -3.57 -24.88
CA GLU A 163 10.97 -3.73 -23.53
C GLU A 163 10.40 -2.67 -22.61
N SER A 164 9.78 -3.08 -21.50
CA SER A 164 9.12 -2.18 -20.56
C SER A 164 9.94 -1.91 -19.29
N ASP A 165 11.03 -2.65 -19.07
CA ASP A 165 11.90 -2.45 -17.90
C ASP A 165 12.89 -1.32 -18.15
N GLY A 166 12.66 -0.17 -17.49
CA GLY A 166 13.55 0.98 -17.57
C GLY A 166 14.99 0.72 -17.12
N LYS A 167 15.24 -0.33 -16.32
CA LYS A 167 16.60 -0.73 -15.92
C LYS A 167 17.37 -1.37 -17.09
N LYS A 168 16.65 -2.03 -18.01
CA LYS A 168 17.24 -2.73 -19.17
C LYS A 168 17.45 -1.83 -20.39
N ILE A 169 16.81 -0.66 -20.44
CA ILE A 169 16.92 0.28 -21.56
C ILE A 169 17.79 1.48 -21.19
N LYS A 170 18.48 2.06 -22.17
CA LYS A 170 19.20 3.34 -22.04
C LYS A 170 18.24 4.50 -22.30
N TRP A 171 18.64 5.73 -21.98
CA TRP A 171 17.94 6.92 -22.46
C TRP A 171 17.90 6.91 -23.99
N ALA A 172 16.78 7.35 -24.56
CA ALA A 172 16.68 7.49 -26.02
C ALA A 172 17.68 8.56 -26.48
N LYS A 173 18.43 8.27 -27.54
CA LYS A 173 19.48 9.21 -28.00
C LYS A 173 18.91 10.55 -28.45
N ASP A 174 17.69 10.54 -29.02
CA ASP A 174 17.00 11.69 -29.58
C ASP A 174 15.48 11.50 -29.56
N ASP A 175 14.77 12.54 -30.00
CA ASP A 175 13.30 12.54 -30.07
C ASP A 175 12.76 11.50 -31.06
N ALA A 176 13.52 11.12 -32.08
CA ALA A 176 13.08 10.11 -33.05
C ALA A 176 13.02 8.72 -32.40
N GLU A 177 14.07 8.33 -31.65
CA GLU A 177 14.07 7.09 -30.88
C GLU A 177 13.04 7.09 -29.76
N LEU A 178 12.90 8.23 -29.05
CA LEU A 178 11.89 8.33 -27.99
C LEU A 178 10.47 8.20 -28.55
N ARG A 179 10.20 8.79 -29.72
CA ARG A 179 8.91 8.66 -30.43
C ARG A 179 8.65 7.24 -30.89
N ASP A 180 9.67 6.49 -31.38
CA ASP A 180 9.55 5.07 -31.71
C ASP A 180 9.15 4.25 -30.49
N ARG A 181 9.74 4.52 -29.32
CA ARG A 181 9.35 3.89 -28.04
C ARG A 181 7.88 4.20 -27.69
N TRP A 182 7.46 5.45 -27.87
CA TRP A 182 6.06 5.83 -27.67
C TRP A 182 5.13 5.12 -28.65
N GLN A 183 5.53 4.96 -29.90
CA GLN A 183 4.77 4.19 -30.90
C GLN A 183 4.62 2.74 -30.48
N LYS A 184 5.69 2.08 -30.07
CA LYS A 184 5.66 0.70 -29.55
C LYS A 184 4.80 0.58 -28.30
N TRP A 185 4.87 1.59 -27.43
CA TRP A 185 4.04 1.64 -26.25
C TRP A 185 2.55 1.76 -26.57
N MET A 186 2.17 2.63 -27.48
CA MET A 186 0.79 2.75 -27.94
C MET A 186 0.30 1.48 -28.63
N LYS A 187 1.14 0.85 -29.44
CA LYS A 187 0.82 -0.45 -30.02
C LYS A 187 0.53 -1.50 -28.95
N TYR A 188 1.37 -1.60 -27.94
CA TYR A 188 1.14 -2.51 -26.81
C TYR A 188 -0.19 -2.24 -26.10
N GLU A 189 -0.48 -0.98 -25.77
CA GLU A 189 -1.70 -0.56 -25.08
C GLU A 189 -2.98 -0.88 -25.89
N VAL A 190 -2.92 -0.73 -27.20
CA VAL A 190 -4.05 -1.07 -28.07
C VAL A 190 -4.15 -2.58 -28.26
N LEU A 191 -3.05 -3.25 -28.58
CA LEU A 191 -3.02 -4.68 -28.88
C LEU A 191 -3.45 -5.54 -27.69
N SER A 192 -2.99 -5.19 -26.47
CA SER A 192 -3.39 -5.92 -25.27
C SER A 192 -4.90 -5.90 -25.05
N ARG A 193 -5.53 -4.74 -25.24
CA ARG A 193 -6.98 -4.59 -25.05
C ARG A 193 -7.79 -5.20 -26.21
N VAL A 194 -7.29 -5.12 -27.44
CA VAL A 194 -7.90 -5.80 -28.58
C VAL A 194 -7.90 -7.31 -28.36
N THR A 195 -6.78 -7.86 -27.91
CA THR A 195 -6.66 -9.30 -27.61
C THR A 195 -7.63 -9.72 -26.51
N ASP A 196 -7.76 -8.91 -25.44
CA ASP A 196 -8.74 -9.16 -24.37
C ASP A 196 -10.18 -9.20 -24.90
N GLU A 197 -10.54 -8.26 -25.79
CA GLU A 197 -11.89 -8.24 -26.40
C GLU A 197 -12.09 -9.41 -27.37
N GLN A 198 -11.07 -9.84 -28.12
CA GLN A 198 -11.13 -11.05 -28.94
C GLN A 198 -11.38 -12.29 -28.08
N ILE A 199 -10.64 -12.45 -26.98
CA ILE A 199 -10.82 -13.57 -26.06
C ILE A 199 -12.24 -13.59 -25.48
N LYS A 200 -12.79 -12.40 -25.15
CA LYS A 200 -14.20 -12.31 -24.70
C LYS A 200 -15.19 -12.76 -25.77
N GLN A 201 -14.95 -12.36 -27.04
CA GLN A 201 -15.81 -12.75 -28.15
C GLN A 201 -15.72 -14.24 -28.51
N ASP A 202 -14.60 -14.90 -28.19
CA ASP A 202 -14.39 -16.33 -28.43
C ASP A 202 -15.08 -17.21 -27.37
N LYS A 203 -15.59 -16.65 -26.28
CA LYS A 203 -16.30 -17.40 -25.24
C LYS A 203 -17.65 -17.90 -25.73
N PRO A 204 -18.05 -19.15 -25.37
CA PRO A 204 -19.33 -19.76 -25.83
C PRO A 204 -20.57 -18.96 -25.36
N ASP A 205 -20.49 -18.23 -24.28
CA ASP A 205 -21.59 -17.46 -23.68
C ASP A 205 -21.63 -15.99 -24.15
N PHE A 206 -20.78 -15.61 -25.11
CA PHE A 206 -20.77 -14.26 -25.67
C PHE A 206 -22.09 -13.97 -26.41
N LYS A 207 -22.81 -12.94 -25.97
CA LYS A 207 -24.13 -12.55 -26.52
C LYS A 207 -24.10 -11.30 -27.41
N GLY A 208 -22.92 -10.68 -27.58
CA GLY A 208 -22.74 -9.47 -28.36
C GLY A 208 -22.51 -9.76 -29.86
N GLU A 209 -22.53 -8.72 -30.68
CA GLU A 209 -22.07 -8.79 -32.06
C GLU A 209 -20.55 -8.94 -32.10
N LYS A 210 -20.06 -9.93 -32.85
CA LYS A 210 -18.61 -10.15 -33.02
C LYS A 210 -18.04 -9.10 -34.00
N LYS A 211 -17.04 -8.38 -33.53
CA LYS A 211 -16.30 -7.36 -34.27
C LYS A 211 -15.04 -7.95 -34.88
N THR A 212 -14.65 -7.46 -36.05
CA THR A 212 -13.36 -7.80 -36.66
C THR A 212 -12.20 -7.17 -35.85
N PHE A 213 -10.98 -7.63 -36.16
CA PHE A 213 -9.77 -7.04 -35.53
C PHE A 213 -9.68 -5.53 -35.75
N GLU A 214 -9.95 -5.09 -36.99
CA GLU A 214 -9.89 -3.67 -37.37
C GLU A 214 -10.94 -2.83 -36.64
N GLN A 215 -12.14 -3.38 -36.44
CA GLN A 215 -13.20 -2.71 -35.67
C GLN A 215 -12.84 -2.61 -34.20
N LEU A 216 -12.29 -3.69 -33.60
CA LEU A 216 -11.82 -3.70 -32.24
C LEU A 216 -10.63 -2.74 -32.06
N GLU A 217 -9.70 -2.71 -33.01
CA GLU A 217 -8.56 -1.78 -33.00
C GLU A 217 -9.05 -0.33 -32.99
N ALA A 218 -9.94 0.03 -33.92
CA ALA A 218 -10.47 1.39 -34.02
C ALA A 218 -11.17 1.86 -32.74
N ASP A 219 -12.00 0.99 -32.15
CA ASP A 219 -12.70 1.30 -30.90
C ASP A 219 -11.74 1.38 -29.72
N THR A 220 -10.77 0.47 -29.66
CA THR A 220 -9.78 0.41 -28.57
C THR A 220 -8.82 1.59 -28.64
N ARG A 221 -8.37 1.97 -29.83
CA ARG A 221 -7.50 3.12 -30.06
C ARG A 221 -8.14 4.42 -29.55
N LYS A 222 -9.45 4.62 -29.76
CA LYS A 222 -10.20 5.76 -29.19
C LYS A 222 -10.22 5.72 -27.66
N LYS A 223 -10.44 4.54 -27.07
CA LYS A 223 -10.44 4.37 -25.60
C LYS A 223 -9.04 4.62 -25.00
N VAL A 224 -7.98 4.17 -25.69
CA VAL A 224 -6.60 4.44 -25.28
C VAL A 224 -6.31 5.93 -25.33
N LEU A 225 -6.72 6.63 -26.41
CA LEU A 225 -6.58 8.08 -26.54
C LEU A 225 -7.24 8.81 -25.37
N ASP A 226 -8.50 8.52 -25.06
CA ASP A 226 -9.21 9.12 -23.91
C ASP A 226 -8.49 8.83 -22.58
N THR A 227 -8.00 7.61 -22.40
CA THR A 227 -7.25 7.22 -21.21
C THR A 227 -5.97 8.04 -21.05
N TYR A 228 -5.22 8.24 -22.14
CA TYR A 228 -3.97 9.00 -22.12
C TYR A 228 -4.21 10.50 -21.99
N ASP A 229 -5.26 11.05 -22.61
CA ASP A 229 -5.66 12.45 -22.42
C ASP A 229 -5.99 12.73 -20.96
N LYS A 230 -6.76 11.85 -20.30
CA LYS A 230 -7.05 11.96 -18.87
C LYS A 230 -5.79 11.80 -18.00
N TRP A 231 -4.88 10.91 -18.38
CA TRP A 231 -3.62 10.71 -17.65
C TRP A 231 -2.71 11.94 -17.75
N PHE A 232 -2.53 12.49 -18.97
CA PHE A 232 -1.74 13.70 -19.16
C PHE A 232 -2.34 14.92 -18.47
N LYS A 233 -3.67 15.06 -18.50
CA LYS A 233 -4.36 16.12 -17.73
C LYS A 233 -4.03 16.03 -16.23
N ARG A 234 -3.91 14.83 -15.67
CA ARG A 234 -3.47 14.65 -14.27
C ARG A 234 -1.99 14.96 -14.06
N LEU A 235 -1.11 14.55 -14.98
CA LEU A 235 0.31 14.88 -14.90
C LEU A 235 0.57 16.38 -14.94
N GLN A 236 -0.18 17.10 -15.75
CA GLN A 236 -0.10 18.57 -15.87
C GLN A 236 -0.64 19.31 -14.64
N LYS A 237 -1.50 18.67 -13.84
CA LYS A 237 -1.95 19.20 -12.55
C LYS A 237 -0.90 19.07 -11.44
N ASN A 238 0.17 18.30 -11.65
CA ASN A 238 1.30 18.26 -10.72
C ASN A 238 2.03 19.60 -10.78
N ASP A 239 1.64 20.49 -9.87
CA ASP A 239 2.23 21.81 -9.73
C ASP A 239 3.67 21.75 -9.18
N ARG A 240 4.32 22.90 -9.10
CA ARG A 240 5.67 23.04 -8.55
C ARG A 240 5.77 22.44 -7.14
N THR A 241 4.74 22.58 -6.31
CA THR A 241 4.75 22.09 -4.92
C THR A 241 4.87 20.57 -4.87
N ARG A 242 4.06 19.84 -5.66
CA ARG A 242 4.13 18.36 -5.72
C ARG A 242 5.46 17.86 -6.29
N ARG A 243 6.04 18.58 -7.26
CA ARG A 243 7.37 18.24 -7.80
C ARG A 243 8.47 18.51 -6.79
N LEU A 244 8.34 19.59 -6.03
CA LEU A 244 9.27 19.93 -4.96
C LEU A 244 9.24 18.87 -3.85
N GLU A 245 8.06 18.33 -3.49
CA GLU A 245 7.94 17.21 -2.55
C GLU A 245 8.76 15.99 -3.02
N LEU A 246 8.70 15.64 -4.31
CA LEU A 246 9.53 14.56 -4.87
C LEU A 246 11.02 14.89 -4.79
N TYR A 247 11.40 16.14 -5.08
CA TYR A 247 12.79 16.57 -5.00
C TYR A 247 13.33 16.55 -3.58
N LEU A 248 12.59 17.08 -2.61
CA LEU A 248 12.94 17.02 -1.18
C LEU A 248 13.04 15.56 -0.70
N ASN A 249 12.13 14.70 -1.15
CA ASN A 249 12.17 13.28 -0.85
C ASN A 249 13.37 12.56 -1.48
N ALA A 250 13.94 13.04 -2.57
CA ALA A 250 15.19 12.48 -3.08
C ALA A 250 16.35 12.70 -2.09
N PHE A 251 16.42 13.84 -1.42
CA PHE A 251 17.45 14.11 -0.38
C PHE A 251 17.24 13.23 0.84
N THR A 252 16.01 13.06 1.29
CA THR A 252 15.71 12.28 2.50
C THR A 252 15.87 10.77 2.29
N ASN A 253 15.38 10.25 1.16
CA ASN A 253 15.40 8.81 0.87
C ASN A 253 16.82 8.26 0.60
N VAL A 254 17.77 9.11 0.20
CA VAL A 254 19.18 8.72 0.10
C VAL A 254 19.77 8.40 1.48
N PHE A 255 19.26 8.96 2.57
CA PHE A 255 19.70 8.60 3.92
C PHE A 255 19.24 7.20 4.31
N ASP A 256 17.93 6.91 4.15
CA ASP A 256 17.33 5.60 4.27
C ASP A 256 15.89 5.62 3.68
N PRO A 257 15.30 4.46 3.34
CA PRO A 257 14.00 4.40 2.65
C PRO A 257 12.80 4.82 3.51
N HIS A 258 12.98 5.08 4.79
CA HIS A 258 11.90 5.43 5.73
C HIS A 258 11.95 6.88 6.19
N THR A 259 13.02 7.59 5.89
CA THR A 259 13.15 9.02 6.13
C THR A 259 12.53 9.78 4.97
N GLY A 260 11.60 10.71 5.23
CA GLY A 260 10.89 11.43 4.17
C GLY A 260 10.31 12.76 4.64
N TYR A 261 10.14 13.66 3.68
CA TYR A 261 9.37 14.90 3.84
C TYR A 261 7.87 14.60 3.67
N TYR A 262 7.06 15.21 4.50
CA TYR A 262 5.61 15.14 4.48
C TYR A 262 5.04 16.57 4.46
N SER A 263 4.31 16.91 3.42
CA SER A 263 3.50 18.11 3.43
C SER A 263 2.42 18.04 4.52
N PRO A 264 1.85 19.18 4.97
CA PRO A 264 0.80 19.17 5.98
C PRO A 264 -0.35 18.22 5.65
N ARG A 265 -0.74 18.14 4.37
CA ARG A 265 -1.78 17.22 3.88
C ARG A 265 -1.36 15.75 3.97
N GLU A 266 -0.14 15.42 3.59
CA GLU A 266 0.36 14.04 3.68
C GLU A 266 0.51 13.58 5.11
N LYS A 267 0.90 14.49 6.01
CA LYS A 267 0.95 14.23 7.45
C LYS A 267 -0.45 13.96 8.01
N GLU A 268 -1.45 14.76 7.66
CA GLU A 268 -2.84 14.51 8.04
C GLU A 268 -3.32 13.13 7.57
N ASN A 269 -3.06 12.78 6.30
CA ASN A 269 -3.40 11.46 5.77
C ASN A 269 -2.68 10.33 6.52
N PHE A 270 -1.42 10.52 6.88
CA PHE A 270 -0.67 9.56 7.70
C PHE A 270 -1.32 9.37 9.08
N ASP A 271 -1.69 10.46 9.75
CA ASP A 271 -2.32 10.42 11.08
C ASP A 271 -3.68 9.71 11.03
N ILE A 272 -4.49 9.97 10.00
CA ILE A 272 -5.75 9.27 9.75
C ILE A 272 -5.49 7.76 9.55
N GLN A 273 -4.48 7.41 8.75
CA GLN A 273 -4.15 6.02 8.54
C GLN A 273 -3.69 5.33 9.82
N MET A 274 -2.92 6.02 10.66
CA MET A 274 -2.38 5.45 11.90
C MET A 274 -3.42 5.35 13.00
N SER A 275 -4.28 6.35 13.15
CA SER A 275 -5.32 6.35 14.19
C SER A 275 -6.55 5.54 13.81
N GLY A 276 -6.81 5.31 12.52
CA GLY A 276 -8.07 4.76 12.02
C GLY A 276 -9.27 5.69 12.20
N LYS A 277 -9.03 6.97 12.53
CA LYS A 277 -10.05 8.00 12.77
C LYS A 277 -9.93 9.11 11.75
N LEU A 278 -11.06 9.56 11.26
CA LEU A 278 -11.16 10.69 10.34
C LEU A 278 -12.19 11.68 10.90
N GLU A 279 -11.85 12.96 10.95
CA GLU A 279 -12.85 14.01 11.21
C GLU A 279 -13.45 14.48 9.88
N GLY A 280 -14.75 14.31 9.73
CA GLY A 280 -15.43 14.62 8.48
C GLY A 280 -16.86 14.14 8.42
N ILE A 281 -17.38 13.96 7.20
CA ILE A 281 -18.78 13.59 6.97
C ILE A 281 -19.05 12.06 6.94
N GLY A 282 -18.01 11.23 6.79
CA GLY A 282 -18.17 9.78 6.70
C GLY A 282 -18.70 9.29 5.36
N ALA A 283 -18.10 9.76 4.25
CA ALA A 283 -18.37 9.29 2.90
C ALA A 283 -17.06 8.91 2.19
N ARG A 284 -17.09 7.85 1.38
CA ARG A 284 -16.02 7.51 0.44
C ARG A 284 -16.34 8.14 -0.90
N LEU A 285 -15.35 8.81 -1.48
CA LEU A 285 -15.48 9.54 -2.73
C LEU A 285 -14.58 8.95 -3.81
N GLN A 286 -15.00 9.09 -5.05
CA GLN A 286 -14.22 8.71 -6.24
C GLN A 286 -14.38 9.80 -7.30
N SER A 287 -13.28 10.12 -8.01
CA SER A 287 -13.32 11.03 -9.15
C SER A 287 -13.03 10.28 -10.45
N ASP A 288 -13.74 10.63 -11.51
CA ASP A 288 -13.43 10.24 -12.88
C ASP A 288 -12.55 11.27 -13.62
N GLY A 289 -12.15 12.34 -12.90
CA GLY A 289 -11.37 13.47 -13.40
C GLY A 289 -12.20 14.70 -13.77
N GLU A 290 -13.52 14.56 -13.88
CA GLU A 290 -14.48 15.63 -14.12
C GLU A 290 -15.44 15.81 -12.95
N LYS A 291 -15.89 14.70 -12.37
CA LYS A 291 -16.89 14.68 -11.30
C LYS A 291 -16.36 13.87 -10.10
N THR A 292 -16.67 14.36 -8.91
CA THR A 292 -16.45 13.63 -7.67
C THR A 292 -17.77 13.04 -7.20
N SER A 293 -17.84 11.70 -7.11
CA SER A 293 -19.05 10.95 -6.78
C SER A 293 -18.88 10.20 -5.45
N VAL A 294 -19.97 10.05 -4.72
CA VAL A 294 -20.06 9.21 -3.51
C VAL A 294 -20.11 7.74 -3.91
N THR A 295 -19.17 6.93 -3.42
CA THR A 295 -19.16 5.49 -3.66
C THR A 295 -19.77 4.71 -2.50
N GLU A 296 -19.58 5.19 -1.28
CA GLU A 296 -20.05 4.52 -0.06
C GLU A 296 -20.27 5.55 1.05
N ILE A 297 -21.28 5.31 1.89
CA ILE A 297 -21.49 6.02 3.14
C ILE A 297 -21.03 5.14 4.29
N VAL A 298 -20.14 5.70 5.14
CA VAL A 298 -19.59 4.96 6.29
C VAL A 298 -20.65 4.80 7.37
N PRO A 299 -21.02 3.56 7.74
CA PRO A 299 -22.04 3.33 8.77
C PRO A 299 -21.68 3.97 10.12
N GLY A 300 -22.68 4.62 10.74
CA GLY A 300 -22.50 5.33 12.01
C GLY A 300 -21.86 6.71 11.89
N GLY A 301 -21.36 7.09 10.70
CA GLY A 301 -20.84 8.44 10.43
C GLY A 301 -21.93 9.50 10.27
N PRO A 302 -21.54 10.79 10.21
CA PRO A 302 -22.51 11.90 10.10
C PRO A 302 -23.41 11.81 8.87
N ALA A 303 -22.89 11.52 7.69
CA ALA A 303 -23.67 11.37 6.47
C ALA A 303 -24.66 10.19 6.55
N TRP A 304 -24.26 9.09 7.20
CA TRP A 304 -25.13 7.94 7.43
C TRP A 304 -26.31 8.29 8.37
N LYS A 305 -26.02 8.99 9.47
CA LYS A 305 -27.05 9.46 10.43
C LYS A 305 -28.02 10.46 9.79
N GLY A 306 -27.53 11.34 8.91
CA GLY A 306 -28.34 12.32 8.20
C GLY A 306 -29.22 11.71 7.10
N GLY A 307 -28.79 10.59 6.49
CA GLY A 307 -29.55 9.85 5.47
C GLY A 307 -29.75 10.55 4.12
N GLU A 308 -29.35 11.81 3.97
CA GLU A 308 -29.59 12.62 2.77
C GLU A 308 -28.55 12.38 1.66
N LEU A 309 -27.28 12.16 2.04
CA LEU A 309 -26.20 11.82 1.11
C LEU A 309 -26.25 10.31 0.84
N GLN A 310 -26.20 9.93 -0.44
CA GLN A 310 -26.33 8.54 -0.88
C GLN A 310 -25.23 8.14 -1.85
N PRO A 311 -24.92 6.84 -1.97
CA PRO A 311 -24.04 6.36 -3.04
C PRO A 311 -24.56 6.77 -4.42
N LYS A 312 -23.64 7.17 -5.31
CA LYS A 312 -23.82 7.71 -6.66
C LYS A 312 -24.22 9.20 -6.73
N ASP A 313 -24.43 9.88 -5.60
CA ASP A 313 -24.56 11.35 -5.61
C ASP A 313 -23.23 11.97 -6.13
N VAL A 314 -23.34 13.01 -6.93
CA VAL A 314 -22.21 13.79 -7.44
C VAL A 314 -22.08 15.07 -6.63
N VAL A 315 -20.91 15.39 -6.14
CA VAL A 315 -20.63 16.63 -5.41
C VAL A 315 -20.33 17.74 -6.44
N LEU A 316 -21.21 18.74 -6.53
CA LEU A 316 -21.05 19.87 -7.43
C LEU A 316 -20.32 21.02 -6.75
N LYS A 317 -20.72 21.34 -5.50
CA LYS A 317 -20.13 22.48 -4.75
C LYS A 317 -19.92 22.09 -3.28
N VAL A 318 -18.93 22.74 -2.64
CA VAL A 318 -18.61 22.55 -1.22
C VAL A 318 -18.47 23.91 -0.54
N GLY A 319 -19.16 24.10 0.59
CA GLY A 319 -19.10 25.29 1.44
C GLY A 319 -18.77 24.97 2.90
N GLN A 320 -18.36 25.98 3.65
CA GLN A 320 -18.06 25.89 5.09
C GLN A 320 -19.16 26.63 5.86
N GLY A 321 -19.92 25.90 6.67
CA GLY A 321 -20.98 26.48 7.49
C GLY A 321 -22.03 27.24 6.65
N LYS A 322 -22.03 28.56 6.78
CA LYS A 322 -22.94 29.47 6.05
C LYS A 322 -22.31 30.12 4.82
N ASP A 323 -21.04 29.85 4.55
CA ASP A 323 -20.35 30.43 3.40
C ASP A 323 -20.96 29.90 2.09
N GLU A 324 -20.91 30.72 1.05
CA GLU A 324 -21.40 30.32 -0.28
C GLU A 324 -20.56 29.14 -0.80
N PRO A 325 -21.21 28.01 -1.19
CA PRO A 325 -20.49 26.86 -1.69
C PRO A 325 -19.75 27.11 -3.01
N ILE A 326 -18.47 26.82 -3.05
CA ILE A 326 -17.61 26.94 -4.23
C ILE A 326 -17.78 25.72 -5.16
N ASP A 327 -17.73 25.96 -6.46
CA ASP A 327 -17.78 24.89 -7.47
C ASP A 327 -16.50 24.06 -7.42
N VAL A 328 -16.66 22.74 -7.34
CA VAL A 328 -15.55 21.75 -7.26
C VAL A 328 -15.51 20.81 -8.46
N MET A 329 -16.29 21.09 -9.51
CA MET A 329 -16.27 20.30 -10.73
C MET A 329 -14.90 20.38 -11.42
N GLY A 330 -14.38 19.21 -11.79
CA GLY A 330 -13.05 19.10 -12.41
C GLY A 330 -11.87 19.31 -11.45
N TRP A 331 -12.10 19.48 -10.15
CA TRP A 331 -11.03 19.55 -9.15
C TRP A 331 -10.38 18.19 -8.95
N ASP A 332 -9.15 18.20 -8.43
CA ASP A 332 -8.52 17.00 -7.94
C ASP A 332 -9.30 16.48 -6.73
N ILE A 333 -9.43 15.15 -6.63
CA ILE A 333 -10.21 14.55 -5.55
C ILE A 333 -9.65 14.89 -4.16
N ASP A 334 -8.33 15.02 -4.04
CA ASP A 334 -7.70 15.36 -2.76
C ASP A 334 -8.06 16.79 -2.32
N ASP A 335 -8.20 17.71 -3.28
CA ASP A 335 -8.61 19.10 -2.99
C ASP A 335 -10.08 19.16 -2.60
N VAL A 336 -10.94 18.39 -3.28
CA VAL A 336 -12.36 18.25 -2.90
C VAL A 336 -12.51 17.65 -1.50
N VAL A 337 -11.77 16.57 -1.23
CA VAL A 337 -11.75 15.90 0.07
C VAL A 337 -11.24 16.83 1.17
N GLY A 338 -10.19 17.63 0.90
CA GLY A 338 -9.68 18.64 1.84
C GLY A 338 -10.70 19.70 2.21
N LYS A 339 -11.62 20.06 1.28
CA LYS A 339 -12.73 20.98 1.59
C LYS A 339 -13.89 20.32 2.35
N ILE A 340 -14.11 19.01 2.13
CA ILE A 340 -15.18 18.25 2.80
C ILE A 340 -14.78 17.86 4.22
N ARG A 341 -13.52 17.48 4.47
CA ARG A 341 -12.96 17.25 5.81
C ARG A 341 -12.93 18.54 6.63
N GLY A 342 -12.74 18.40 7.91
CA GLY A 342 -12.55 19.51 8.84
C GLY A 342 -12.93 19.12 10.26
N PRO A 343 -12.63 19.99 11.25
CA PRO A 343 -12.78 19.71 12.66
C PRO A 343 -14.19 19.26 13.05
N LYS A 344 -14.25 18.32 13.99
CA LYS A 344 -15.51 17.87 14.62
C LYS A 344 -16.35 19.05 15.07
N GLY A 345 -17.66 19.02 14.84
CA GLY A 345 -18.62 20.05 15.18
C GLY A 345 -18.78 21.17 14.16
N THR A 346 -17.87 21.27 13.16
CA THR A 346 -18.03 22.21 12.04
C THR A 346 -19.00 21.66 10.99
N VAL A 347 -19.58 22.52 10.16
CA VAL A 347 -20.60 22.15 9.16
C VAL A 347 -19.99 22.19 7.76
N ALA A 348 -20.12 21.07 7.02
CA ALA A 348 -19.91 21.02 5.58
C ALA A 348 -21.24 21.24 4.85
N THR A 349 -21.31 22.22 3.96
CA THR A 349 -22.46 22.46 3.08
C THR A 349 -22.13 21.90 1.70
N LEU A 350 -22.88 20.91 1.23
CA LEU A 350 -22.67 20.27 -0.06
C LEU A 350 -23.84 20.57 -0.99
N VAL A 351 -23.56 21.00 -2.22
CA VAL A 351 -24.53 20.95 -3.32
C VAL A 351 -24.25 19.67 -4.09
N ILE A 352 -25.22 18.77 -4.10
CA ILE A 352 -25.11 17.45 -4.73
C ILE A 352 -26.11 17.30 -5.86
N GLN A 353 -25.74 16.52 -6.88
CA GLN A 353 -26.64 16.06 -7.91
C GLN A 353 -26.99 14.59 -7.68
N LYS A 354 -28.26 14.29 -7.58
CA LYS A 354 -28.80 12.94 -7.48
C LYS A 354 -28.69 12.20 -8.83
N PRO A 355 -28.77 10.84 -8.84
CA PRO A 355 -28.73 10.05 -10.09
C PRO A 355 -29.85 10.40 -11.09
N ASP A 356 -30.96 10.98 -10.63
CA ASP A 356 -32.08 11.45 -11.47
C ASP A 356 -31.87 12.86 -12.04
N GLY A 357 -30.70 13.48 -11.73
CA GLY A 357 -30.35 14.82 -12.16
C GLY A 357 -30.79 15.96 -11.23
N THR A 358 -31.56 15.67 -10.17
CA THR A 358 -32.02 16.69 -9.21
C THR A 358 -30.86 17.22 -8.37
N GLU A 359 -30.77 18.53 -8.20
CA GLU A 359 -29.79 19.15 -7.31
C GLU A 359 -30.38 19.35 -5.91
N LYS A 360 -29.59 19.10 -4.90
CA LYS A 360 -29.97 19.30 -3.50
C LYS A 360 -28.82 19.89 -2.72
N THR A 361 -29.12 20.88 -1.88
CA THR A 361 -28.17 21.39 -0.88
C THR A 361 -28.41 20.68 0.45
N ILE A 362 -27.35 20.13 1.00
CA ILE A 362 -27.36 19.40 2.28
C ILE A 362 -26.30 19.98 3.21
N GLN A 363 -26.57 19.96 4.50
CA GLN A 363 -25.64 20.39 5.55
C GLN A 363 -25.35 19.19 6.47
N ILE A 364 -24.06 18.90 6.63
CA ILE A 364 -23.62 17.77 7.46
C ILE A 364 -22.65 18.30 8.53
N THR A 365 -23.02 18.16 9.78
CA THR A 365 -22.10 18.46 10.91
C THR A 365 -21.05 17.36 10.98
N ARG A 366 -19.77 17.73 10.86
CA ARG A 366 -18.64 16.82 10.91
C ARG A 366 -18.51 16.18 12.30
N ASP A 367 -18.13 14.94 12.34
CA ASP A 367 -17.84 14.20 13.55
C ASP A 367 -16.66 13.24 13.30
N VAL A 368 -16.23 12.56 14.35
CA VAL A 368 -15.24 11.49 14.24
C VAL A 368 -15.89 10.30 13.54
N VAL A 369 -15.27 9.87 12.46
CA VAL A 369 -15.65 8.68 11.67
C VAL A 369 -14.60 7.59 11.92
N LEU A 370 -15.04 6.42 12.40
CA LEU A 370 -14.18 5.27 12.62
C LEU A 370 -14.12 4.40 11.37
N MET A 371 -12.91 4.08 10.93
CA MET A 371 -12.69 3.14 9.82
C MET A 371 -12.59 1.72 10.39
N GLU A 372 -13.76 1.09 10.68
CA GLU A 372 -13.89 -0.19 11.38
C GLU A 372 -13.02 -1.32 10.79
N GLU A 373 -12.74 -1.30 9.50
CA GLU A 373 -11.89 -2.29 8.82
C GLU A 373 -10.42 -2.23 9.24
N GLY A 374 -9.99 -1.10 9.81
CA GLY A 374 -8.63 -0.86 10.28
C GLY A 374 -8.34 -1.32 11.70
N PHE A 375 -9.35 -1.86 12.41
CA PHE A 375 -9.22 -2.27 13.80
C PHE A 375 -9.10 -3.79 13.96
N ALA A 376 -8.59 -4.22 15.13
CA ALA A 376 -8.53 -5.62 15.51
C ALA A 376 -9.94 -6.24 15.53
N LYS A 377 -10.05 -7.49 15.09
CA LYS A 377 -11.31 -8.26 15.11
C LYS A 377 -11.02 -9.74 15.17
N SER A 378 -11.97 -10.50 15.66
CA SER A 378 -11.79 -11.93 15.89
C SER A 378 -12.91 -12.82 15.33
N LEU A 379 -12.58 -14.09 15.15
CA LEU A 379 -13.46 -15.17 14.68
C LEU A 379 -13.20 -16.45 15.47
N LEU A 380 -14.12 -17.37 15.40
CA LEU A 380 -13.97 -18.74 15.88
C LEU A 380 -13.69 -19.67 14.69
N LEU A 381 -12.65 -20.49 14.83
CA LEU A 381 -12.28 -21.50 13.84
C LEU A 381 -12.53 -22.89 14.40
N LYS A 382 -13.06 -23.77 13.53
CA LYS A 382 -13.32 -25.17 13.84
C LYS A 382 -13.15 -26.02 12.58
N THR A 383 -12.84 -27.30 12.78
CA THR A 383 -12.99 -28.34 11.75
C THR A 383 -13.71 -29.55 12.36
N PRO A 384 -14.34 -30.42 11.56
CA PRO A 384 -14.98 -31.63 12.07
C PRO A 384 -14.01 -32.56 12.82
N SER A 385 -12.72 -32.53 12.48
CA SER A 385 -11.68 -33.31 13.13
C SER A 385 -11.16 -32.68 14.44
N LEU A 386 -11.55 -31.46 14.78
CA LEU A 386 -11.15 -30.72 15.97
C LEU A 386 -12.35 -30.53 16.89
N GLN A 387 -12.30 -31.15 18.06
CA GLN A 387 -13.31 -30.96 19.09
C GLN A 387 -13.25 -29.58 19.73
N ASP A 388 -12.07 -28.95 19.71
CA ASP A 388 -11.78 -27.69 20.38
C ASP A 388 -11.97 -26.49 19.44
N LYS A 389 -12.51 -25.40 20.00
CA LYS A 389 -12.56 -24.09 19.32
C LYS A 389 -11.20 -23.40 19.37
N VAL A 390 -10.80 -22.79 18.27
CA VAL A 390 -9.60 -21.93 18.18
C VAL A 390 -10.03 -20.51 17.88
N GLY A 391 -9.49 -19.56 18.65
CA GLY A 391 -9.67 -18.13 18.40
C GLY A 391 -8.75 -17.65 17.29
N TYR A 392 -9.26 -16.81 16.41
CA TYR A 392 -8.49 -16.12 15.38
C TYR A 392 -8.62 -14.63 15.59
N ILE A 393 -7.51 -13.92 15.73
CA ILE A 393 -7.45 -12.45 15.85
C ILE A 393 -6.69 -11.92 14.62
N TYR A 394 -7.35 -11.04 13.86
CA TYR A 394 -6.73 -10.31 12.76
C TYR A 394 -6.36 -8.90 13.22
N LEU A 395 -5.09 -8.54 13.12
CA LEU A 395 -4.59 -7.20 13.43
C LEU A 395 -4.00 -6.57 12.15
N PRO A 396 -4.70 -5.64 11.49
CA PRO A 396 -4.27 -5.08 10.21
C PRO A 396 -3.07 -4.13 10.33
N LYS A 397 -2.87 -3.49 11.49
CA LYS A 397 -1.74 -2.61 11.81
C LYS A 397 -1.65 -2.39 13.32
N PHE A 398 -0.49 -1.92 13.79
CA PHE A 398 -0.34 -1.44 15.17
C PHE A 398 -0.79 0.01 15.27
N TYR A 399 -2.10 0.22 15.14
CA TYR A 399 -2.70 1.55 15.20
C TYR A 399 -2.67 2.13 16.61
N ALA A 400 -2.49 3.45 16.67
CA ALA A 400 -2.56 4.22 17.89
C ALA A 400 -2.98 5.65 17.57
N ASP A 401 -3.55 6.32 18.56
CA ASP A 401 -3.77 7.75 18.53
C ASP A 401 -2.60 8.44 19.24
N PHE A 402 -1.81 9.17 18.48
CA PHE A 402 -0.61 9.84 18.98
C PHE A 402 -0.89 11.22 19.56
N THR A 403 -2.15 11.66 19.60
CA THR A 403 -2.52 12.92 20.27
C THR A 403 -2.42 12.79 21.79
N PRO A 404 -2.17 13.91 22.54
CA PRO A 404 -2.09 13.86 24.00
C PRO A 404 -3.33 13.27 24.69
N GLN A 405 -4.51 13.39 24.07
CA GLN A 405 -5.79 12.85 24.53
C GLN A 405 -6.14 11.50 23.88
N GLY A 406 -5.22 10.92 23.10
CA GLY A 406 -5.45 9.73 22.29
C GLY A 406 -5.82 8.52 23.14
N GLN A 407 -6.99 7.94 22.83
CA GLN A 407 -7.53 6.78 23.53
C GLN A 407 -7.47 5.50 22.69
N THR A 408 -7.09 5.58 21.41
CA THR A 408 -7.03 4.42 20.54
C THR A 408 -5.73 3.65 20.76
N SER A 409 -5.83 2.38 21.08
CA SER A 409 -4.70 1.46 21.29
C SER A 409 -5.05 0.08 20.76
N CYS A 410 -4.30 -0.41 19.79
CA CYS A 410 -4.48 -1.76 19.28
C CYS A 410 -4.19 -2.84 20.32
N ALA A 411 -3.31 -2.56 21.29
CA ALA A 411 -3.04 -3.50 22.39
C ALA A 411 -4.27 -3.69 23.27
N GLN A 412 -4.97 -2.60 23.60
CA GLN A 412 -6.22 -2.68 24.38
C GLN A 412 -7.34 -3.38 23.60
N ASP A 413 -7.42 -3.17 22.28
CA ASP A 413 -8.44 -3.82 21.48
C ASP A 413 -8.17 -5.32 21.34
N VAL A 414 -6.92 -5.73 21.10
CA VAL A 414 -6.54 -7.15 21.13
C VAL A 414 -6.80 -7.78 22.50
N ALA A 415 -6.56 -7.05 23.59
CA ALA A 415 -6.92 -7.50 24.92
C ALA A 415 -8.42 -7.78 25.07
N LYS A 416 -9.28 -6.90 24.53
CA LYS A 416 -10.75 -7.11 24.51
C LYS A 416 -11.12 -8.33 23.65
N GLU A 417 -10.48 -8.50 22.49
CA GLU A 417 -10.72 -9.67 21.63
C GLU A 417 -10.34 -10.97 22.35
N ILE A 418 -9.21 -11.00 23.08
CA ILE A 418 -8.82 -12.15 23.91
C ILE A 418 -9.89 -12.46 24.96
N GLU A 419 -10.42 -11.44 25.67
CA GLU A 419 -11.48 -11.67 26.67
C GLU A 419 -12.79 -12.21 26.04
N LYS A 420 -13.15 -11.76 24.84
CA LYS A 420 -14.30 -12.32 24.11
C LYS A 420 -14.06 -13.79 23.76
N LEU A 421 -12.88 -14.13 23.26
CA LEU A 421 -12.48 -15.50 22.90
C LEU A 421 -12.44 -16.42 24.12
N LYS A 422 -11.98 -15.95 25.27
CA LYS A 422 -12.00 -16.71 26.53
C LYS A 422 -13.43 -17.11 26.94
N LYS A 423 -14.41 -16.20 26.75
CA LYS A 423 -15.84 -16.50 27.01
C LYS A 423 -16.39 -17.57 26.07
N GLU A 424 -15.83 -17.70 24.87
CA GLU A 424 -16.15 -18.77 23.92
C GLU A 424 -15.45 -20.10 24.22
N ASN A 425 -14.63 -20.17 25.29
CA ASN A 425 -13.87 -21.34 25.73
C ASN A 425 -12.89 -21.87 24.67
N VAL A 426 -12.24 -20.97 23.91
CA VAL A 426 -11.19 -21.37 22.95
C VAL A 426 -10.00 -22.03 23.67
N LYS A 427 -9.34 -22.97 23.02
CA LYS A 427 -8.17 -23.70 23.54
C LYS A 427 -6.84 -23.22 23.00
N GLY A 428 -6.86 -22.41 21.96
CA GLY A 428 -5.69 -21.79 21.34
C GLY A 428 -6.07 -20.51 20.65
N ILE A 429 -5.09 -19.63 20.41
CA ILE A 429 -5.26 -18.36 19.67
C ILE A 429 -4.26 -18.29 18.51
N ILE A 430 -4.76 -17.93 17.35
CA ILE A 430 -3.97 -17.52 16.18
C ILE A 430 -4.04 -16.00 16.07
N LEU A 431 -2.90 -15.33 16.16
CA LEU A 431 -2.77 -13.88 15.91
C LEU A 431 -2.20 -13.66 14.51
N ASP A 432 -2.99 -13.12 13.62
CA ASP A 432 -2.62 -12.90 12.22
C ASP A 432 -2.09 -11.48 12.00
N LEU A 433 -0.79 -11.38 11.76
CA LEU A 433 -0.04 -10.16 11.44
C LEU A 433 0.37 -10.12 9.95
N ARG A 434 -0.13 -10.99 9.10
CA ARG A 434 0.17 -10.95 7.68
C ARG A 434 -0.33 -9.63 7.07
N ASN A 435 0.49 -9.02 6.22
CA ASN A 435 0.26 -7.69 5.61
C ASN A 435 0.20 -6.52 6.61
N ASN A 436 0.62 -6.71 7.85
CA ASN A 436 0.69 -5.67 8.87
C ASN A 436 2.06 -4.98 8.82
N GLY A 437 2.12 -3.78 8.24
CA GLY A 437 3.34 -2.98 8.11
C GLY A 437 3.90 -2.37 9.40
N GLY A 438 3.33 -2.71 10.57
CA GLY A 438 3.77 -2.19 11.86
C GLY A 438 2.92 -1.04 12.39
N GLY A 439 3.54 -0.14 13.16
CA GLY A 439 2.91 1.02 13.78
C GLY A 439 3.51 1.38 15.12
N SER A 440 2.68 1.49 16.16
CA SER A 440 3.05 1.98 17.49
C SER A 440 4.02 1.06 18.24
N LEU A 441 5.19 1.58 18.56
CA LEU A 441 6.19 0.89 19.38
C LEU A 441 5.68 0.68 20.82
N ARG A 442 4.94 1.65 21.38
CA ARG A 442 4.32 1.51 22.70
C ARG A 442 3.32 0.35 22.73
N ASP A 443 2.46 0.30 21.73
CA ASP A 443 1.40 -0.72 21.68
C ASP A 443 1.96 -2.12 21.46
N VAL A 444 3.04 -2.29 20.69
CA VAL A 444 3.63 -3.63 20.54
C VAL A 444 4.25 -4.15 21.82
N VAL A 445 4.86 -3.27 22.65
CA VAL A 445 5.37 -3.66 23.97
C VAL A 445 4.22 -4.09 24.88
N GLN A 446 3.15 -3.28 24.96
CA GLN A 446 1.95 -3.60 25.75
C GLN A 446 1.26 -4.88 25.25
N MET A 447 1.17 -5.07 23.93
CA MET A 447 0.56 -6.27 23.35
C MET A 447 1.37 -7.53 23.64
N SER A 448 2.70 -7.42 23.62
CA SER A 448 3.56 -8.56 24.03
C SER A 448 3.30 -8.99 25.46
N GLY A 449 3.07 -8.05 26.38
CA GLY A 449 2.70 -8.30 27.77
C GLY A 449 1.38 -9.05 27.98
N LEU A 450 0.49 -9.10 26.95
CA LEU A 450 -0.72 -9.92 27.05
C LEU A 450 -0.42 -11.43 27.06
N PHE A 451 0.77 -11.82 26.61
CA PHE A 451 1.16 -13.22 26.38
C PHE A 451 2.33 -13.68 27.24
N ILE A 452 3.12 -12.79 27.81
CA ILE A 452 4.24 -13.10 28.68
C ILE A 452 3.98 -12.57 30.08
N GLU A 453 4.73 -13.04 31.07
CA GLU A 453 4.91 -12.36 32.34
C GLU A 453 5.75 -11.09 32.09
N GLU A 454 6.09 -10.37 33.12
CA GLU A 454 6.97 -9.21 32.98
C GLU A 454 8.29 -9.55 32.26
N GLY A 455 8.84 -8.61 31.50
CA GLY A 455 10.14 -8.82 30.88
C GLY A 455 10.48 -7.92 29.70
N PRO A 456 11.71 -8.01 29.18
CA PRO A 456 12.14 -7.23 28.01
C PRO A 456 11.42 -7.69 26.75
N VAL A 457 11.00 -6.76 25.89
CA VAL A 457 10.34 -7.05 24.61
C VAL A 457 11.25 -6.71 23.45
N VAL A 458 11.91 -5.57 23.51
CA VAL A 458 12.75 -5.06 22.43
C VAL A 458 13.82 -4.13 23.02
N GLN A 459 14.99 -4.10 22.39
CA GLN A 459 16.02 -3.13 22.69
C GLN A 459 16.00 -2.03 21.61
N VAL A 460 16.05 -0.77 22.01
CA VAL A 460 16.04 0.38 21.10
C VAL A 460 17.31 1.18 21.30
N LYS A 461 18.05 1.42 20.23
CA LYS A 461 19.34 2.13 20.30
C LYS A 461 19.29 3.41 19.48
N SER A 462 19.49 4.54 20.15
CA SER A 462 19.76 5.83 19.52
C SER A 462 21.25 5.96 19.17
N ARG A 463 21.55 6.85 18.25
CA ARG A 463 22.93 7.22 17.93
C ARG A 463 23.69 7.64 19.18
N ASN A 464 24.88 7.09 19.38
CA ASN A 464 25.79 7.42 20.50
C ASN A 464 25.21 7.24 21.90
N ARG A 465 24.18 6.39 22.07
CA ARG A 465 23.61 6.05 23.38
C ARG A 465 23.64 4.54 23.60
N GLN A 466 23.63 4.15 24.86
CA GLN A 466 23.42 2.74 25.23
C GLN A 466 22.01 2.31 24.80
N PRO A 467 21.80 1.03 24.49
CA PRO A 467 20.46 0.53 24.21
C PRO A 467 19.52 0.72 25.39
N GLU A 468 18.31 1.20 25.10
CA GLU A 468 17.20 1.25 26.02
C GLU A 468 16.39 -0.04 25.87
N ILE A 469 16.12 -0.71 26.99
CA ILE A 469 15.33 -1.94 27.04
C ILE A 469 13.88 -1.55 27.28
N MET A 470 13.04 -1.72 26.27
CA MET A 470 11.59 -1.59 26.41
C MET A 470 11.03 -2.93 26.90
N ARG A 471 10.28 -2.87 28.00
CA ARG A 471 9.78 -4.04 28.68
C ARG A 471 8.34 -3.90 29.12
N ASP A 472 7.70 -5.04 29.28
CA ASP A 472 6.49 -5.13 30.06
C ASP A 472 6.81 -5.19 31.56
N PHE A 473 6.01 -4.49 32.34
CA PHE A 473 6.11 -4.41 33.80
C PHE A 473 4.91 -5.06 34.51
N ASP A 474 3.96 -5.62 33.75
CA ASP A 474 2.74 -6.23 34.27
C ASP A 474 2.85 -7.76 34.21
N ASN A 475 2.93 -8.38 35.38
CA ASN A 475 3.05 -9.84 35.45
C ASN A 475 1.75 -10.62 35.13
N ARG A 476 0.66 -9.92 34.79
CA ARG A 476 -0.62 -10.55 34.43
C ARG A 476 -0.61 -11.04 32.99
N VAL A 477 -0.55 -12.34 32.81
CA VAL A 477 -0.71 -12.97 31.50
C VAL A 477 -2.19 -13.06 31.14
N GLN A 478 -2.62 -12.40 30.10
CA GLN A 478 -4.00 -12.44 29.68
C GLN A 478 -4.35 -13.70 28.93
N TRP A 479 -3.41 -14.24 28.13
CA TRP A 479 -3.53 -15.53 27.45
C TRP A 479 -2.31 -16.39 27.70
N GLY A 480 -2.45 -17.42 28.53
CA GLY A 480 -1.38 -18.38 28.87
C GLY A 480 -1.46 -19.72 28.13
N GLY A 481 -2.37 -19.89 27.17
CA GLY A 481 -2.52 -21.11 26.37
C GLY A 481 -1.70 -21.10 25.07
N PRO A 482 -1.87 -22.13 24.20
CA PRO A 482 -1.27 -22.22 22.89
C PRO A 482 -1.49 -20.97 22.06
N LEU A 483 -0.41 -20.46 21.45
CA LEU A 483 -0.40 -19.24 20.61
C LEU A 483 0.41 -19.51 19.34
N VAL A 484 -0.16 -19.12 18.21
CA VAL A 484 0.53 -19.06 16.93
C VAL A 484 0.45 -17.63 16.40
N VAL A 485 1.56 -17.10 15.90
CA VAL A 485 1.62 -15.79 15.25
C VAL A 485 1.91 -16.00 13.76
N MET A 486 1.01 -15.51 12.90
CA MET A 486 1.21 -15.59 11.45
C MET A 486 1.86 -14.30 10.92
N VAL A 487 2.89 -14.46 10.08
CA VAL A 487 3.60 -13.36 9.43
C VAL A 487 3.83 -13.66 7.95
N ASN A 488 4.07 -12.61 7.13
CA ASN A 488 4.51 -12.76 5.73
C ASN A 488 5.51 -11.67 5.35
N GLY A 489 6.00 -11.66 4.10
CA GLY A 489 6.95 -10.68 3.60
C GLY A 489 6.53 -9.21 3.69
N PHE A 490 5.27 -8.92 4.03
CA PHE A 490 4.73 -7.57 4.27
C PHE A 490 4.55 -7.26 5.77
N SER A 491 4.80 -8.21 6.66
CA SER A 491 4.81 -7.99 8.11
C SER A 491 6.08 -7.25 8.49
N ALA A 492 5.98 -6.00 8.96
CA ALA A 492 7.14 -5.14 9.17
C ALA A 492 7.14 -4.47 10.55
N SER A 493 8.33 -4.04 11.01
CA SER A 493 8.50 -3.15 12.17
C SER A 493 7.86 -3.71 13.46
N ALA A 494 6.78 -3.11 14.01
CA ALA A 494 6.11 -3.57 15.23
C ALA A 494 5.62 -5.03 15.11
N SER A 495 5.18 -5.48 13.92
CA SER A 495 4.85 -6.89 13.68
C SER A 495 6.06 -7.80 13.89
N GLU A 496 7.23 -7.34 13.45
CA GLU A 496 8.49 -8.06 13.60
C GLU A 496 8.97 -8.07 15.06
N ILE A 497 8.75 -6.96 15.79
CA ILE A 497 9.04 -6.89 17.22
C ILE A 497 8.22 -7.93 17.99
N LEU A 498 6.90 -7.99 17.75
CA LEU A 498 6.04 -8.96 18.43
C LEU A 498 6.43 -10.40 18.09
N ALA A 499 6.54 -10.70 16.79
CA ALA A 499 6.90 -12.04 16.33
C ALA A 499 8.26 -12.48 16.89
N ALA A 500 9.27 -11.60 16.84
CA ALA A 500 10.60 -11.85 17.37
C ALA A 500 10.60 -12.07 18.90
N ALA A 501 9.88 -11.23 19.66
CA ALA A 501 9.76 -11.38 21.10
C ALA A 501 9.10 -12.73 21.45
N MET A 502 7.97 -13.07 20.83
CA MET A 502 7.29 -14.35 21.05
C MET A 502 8.16 -15.56 20.67
N GLN A 503 8.95 -15.44 19.62
CA GLN A 503 9.90 -16.48 19.19
C GLN A 503 11.07 -16.61 20.17
N ASP A 504 11.72 -15.51 20.57
CA ASP A 504 12.85 -15.52 21.51
C ASP A 504 12.45 -16.08 22.88
N TYR A 505 11.24 -15.78 23.35
CA TYR A 505 10.69 -16.38 24.56
C TYR A 505 10.27 -17.85 24.41
N GLY A 506 10.19 -18.38 23.19
CA GLY A 506 9.57 -19.69 22.96
C GLY A 506 8.07 -19.71 23.34
N ARG A 507 7.42 -18.52 23.35
CA ARG A 507 6.04 -18.34 23.79
C ARG A 507 5.00 -18.70 22.74
N ALA A 508 5.32 -18.47 21.47
CA ALA A 508 4.45 -18.78 20.33
C ALA A 508 5.22 -19.48 19.23
N VAL A 509 4.51 -20.24 18.40
CA VAL A 509 5.03 -20.74 17.11
C VAL A 509 4.82 -19.64 16.07
N ILE A 510 5.89 -19.23 15.39
CA ILE A 510 5.81 -18.28 14.31
C ILE A 510 5.63 -19.04 13.00
N VAL A 511 4.56 -18.73 12.27
CA VAL A 511 4.18 -19.42 11.02
C VAL A 511 4.08 -18.41 9.89
N GLY A 512 4.59 -18.71 8.71
CA GLY A 512 4.42 -17.80 7.59
C GLY A 512 5.32 -18.03 6.39
N SER A 513 5.58 -16.97 5.62
CA SER A 513 6.46 -16.95 4.44
C SER A 513 7.93 -17.20 4.84
N THR A 514 8.85 -17.17 3.88
CA THR A 514 10.29 -17.39 4.11
C THR A 514 10.90 -16.45 5.15
N ALA A 515 10.44 -15.20 5.20
CA ALA A 515 10.80 -14.19 6.21
C ALA A 515 9.75 -13.08 6.25
N SER A 516 9.76 -12.26 7.30
CA SER A 516 9.07 -10.98 7.35
C SER A 516 9.83 -9.90 6.56
N TYR A 517 9.35 -8.67 6.54
CA TYR A 517 9.85 -7.58 5.68
C TYR A 517 11.32 -7.20 5.92
N GLY A 518 11.78 -7.22 7.18
CA GLY A 518 13.17 -6.87 7.52
C GLY A 518 13.40 -5.42 7.91
N LYS A 519 12.40 -4.72 8.45
CA LYS A 519 12.57 -3.36 8.95
C LYS A 519 12.96 -3.34 10.42
N GLY A 520 14.18 -2.84 10.69
CA GLY A 520 14.75 -2.74 12.04
C GLY A 520 14.94 -1.31 12.54
N THR A 521 14.17 -0.33 12.03
CA THR A 521 14.34 1.10 12.30
C THR A 521 13.10 1.74 12.92
N VAL A 522 13.33 2.79 13.73
CA VAL A 522 12.28 3.58 14.38
C VAL A 522 12.33 5.02 13.85
N GLN A 523 11.19 5.54 13.43
CA GLN A 523 11.03 6.90 12.93
C GLN A 523 10.28 7.77 13.92
N ARG A 524 10.58 9.08 13.86
CA ARG A 524 9.83 10.13 14.53
C ARG A 524 9.56 11.28 13.57
N PHE A 525 8.43 11.93 13.74
CA PHE A 525 8.11 13.17 13.03
C PHE A 525 8.74 14.37 13.74
N PHE A 526 9.27 15.28 12.94
CA PHE A 526 9.80 16.56 13.33
C PHE A 526 9.09 17.64 12.53
N ASP A 527 8.47 18.57 13.25
CA ASP A 527 7.83 19.73 12.68
C ASP A 527 8.91 20.73 12.21
N LEU A 528 8.95 20.97 10.90
CA LEU A 528 9.96 21.85 10.28
C LEU A 528 9.70 23.32 10.56
N ASP A 529 8.50 23.72 10.96
CA ASP A 529 8.19 25.08 11.40
C ASP A 529 9.06 25.52 12.57
N ASN A 530 9.49 24.57 13.41
CA ASN A 530 10.41 24.83 14.52
C ASN A 530 11.84 25.21 14.10
N ALA A 531 12.22 24.97 12.84
CA ALA A 531 13.52 25.35 12.31
C ALA A 531 13.55 26.78 11.75
N SER A 532 12.40 27.44 11.59
CA SER A 532 12.29 28.81 11.06
C SER A 532 11.61 29.73 12.04
N SER A 533 12.23 30.92 12.27
CA SER A 533 11.61 32.03 13.00
C SER A 533 10.74 32.93 12.11
N ASN A 534 10.75 32.71 10.79
CA ASN A 534 9.96 33.50 9.84
C ASN A 534 8.59 32.82 9.64
N ASP A 535 7.52 33.45 10.13
CA ASP A 535 6.16 32.92 10.01
C ASP A 535 5.59 33.04 8.59
N ASP A 536 6.13 33.92 7.74
CA ASP A 536 5.67 34.13 6.36
C ASP A 536 5.94 32.90 5.45
N VAL A 537 6.88 32.05 5.83
CA VAL A 537 7.22 30.85 5.07
C VAL A 537 6.48 29.60 5.55
N LYS A 538 5.78 29.66 6.67
CA LYS A 538 5.05 28.53 7.26
C LYS A 538 3.69 28.31 6.59
N PRO A 539 3.16 27.07 6.61
CA PRO A 539 3.76 25.87 7.17
C PRO A 539 4.83 25.26 6.24
N LEU A 540 5.92 24.73 6.83
CA LEU A 540 6.99 24.06 6.10
C LEU A 540 6.77 22.54 5.99
N GLY A 541 5.80 21.99 6.73
CA GLY A 541 5.54 20.56 6.79
C GLY A 541 6.35 19.83 7.86
N GLU A 542 6.40 18.51 7.77
CA GLU A 542 7.09 17.65 8.73
C GLU A 542 8.10 16.72 8.06
N MET A 543 9.13 16.35 8.81
CA MET A 543 10.07 15.31 8.40
C MET A 543 9.90 14.08 9.26
N LYS A 544 9.56 12.95 8.65
CA LYS A 544 9.65 11.63 9.29
C LYS A 544 11.09 11.16 9.19
N LEU A 545 11.77 11.00 10.31
CA LEU A 545 13.21 10.77 10.38
C LEU A 545 13.53 9.50 11.14
N THR A 546 14.40 8.66 10.60
CA THR A 546 14.95 7.51 11.30
C THR A 546 15.95 7.96 12.36
N ILE A 547 15.57 7.78 13.65
CA ILE A 547 16.35 8.23 14.80
C ILE A 547 16.94 7.10 15.63
N GLN A 548 16.43 5.87 15.47
CA GLN A 548 16.83 4.71 16.26
C GLN A 548 16.77 3.45 15.40
N LYS A 549 17.53 2.44 15.84
CA LYS A 549 17.35 1.04 15.45
C LYS A 549 16.79 0.24 16.60
N PHE A 550 16.06 -0.81 16.29
CA PHE A 550 15.63 -1.77 17.31
C PHE A 550 16.25 -3.15 17.08
N TYR A 551 16.35 -3.88 18.15
CA TYR A 551 16.98 -5.19 18.21
C TYR A 551 16.14 -6.12 19.06
N ARG A 552 16.18 -7.39 18.72
CA ARG A 552 15.60 -8.46 19.51
C ARG A 552 16.26 -8.51 20.91
N ILE A 553 15.59 -9.14 21.84
CA ILE A 553 16.18 -9.40 23.18
C ILE A 553 17.43 -10.28 23.10
N SER A 554 17.53 -11.12 22.07
CA SER A 554 18.74 -11.89 21.74
C SER A 554 19.91 -11.07 21.20
N GLY A 555 19.76 -9.76 21.01
CA GLY A 555 20.78 -8.85 20.46
C GLY A 555 20.85 -8.84 18.93
N LYS A 556 20.15 -9.72 18.22
CA LYS A 556 20.02 -9.69 16.76
C LYS A 556 19.08 -8.56 16.34
N THR A 557 19.18 -8.12 15.10
CA THR A 557 18.22 -7.17 14.52
C THR A 557 17.32 -7.86 13.48
N THR A 558 16.18 -7.25 13.19
CA THR A 558 15.33 -7.65 12.04
C THR A 558 15.74 -6.93 10.76
N GLN A 559 16.60 -5.89 10.85
CA GLN A 559 17.02 -5.08 9.70
C GLN A 559 17.64 -5.95 8.61
N LEU A 560 17.11 -5.91 7.41
CA LEU A 560 17.41 -6.68 6.20
C LEU A 560 16.99 -8.16 6.24
N ASP A 561 17.00 -8.81 7.40
CA ASP A 561 16.79 -10.26 7.51
C ASP A 561 15.37 -10.65 7.89
N GLY A 562 14.64 -9.75 8.56
CA GLY A 562 13.32 -10.02 9.08
C GLY A 562 13.30 -11.03 10.22
N VAL A 563 12.12 -11.56 10.49
CA VAL A 563 11.87 -12.71 11.36
C VAL A 563 11.65 -13.92 10.47
N VAL A 564 12.51 -14.93 10.60
CA VAL A 564 12.32 -16.21 9.92
C VAL A 564 11.34 -17.03 10.76
N PRO A 565 10.19 -17.45 10.20
CA PRO A 565 9.22 -18.26 10.92
C PRO A 565 9.76 -19.61 11.38
N ASP A 566 9.22 -20.13 12.46
CA ASP A 566 9.53 -21.50 12.94
C ASP A 566 9.03 -22.56 11.97
N ILE A 567 7.86 -22.31 11.37
CA ILE A 567 7.25 -23.14 10.34
C ILE A 567 7.00 -22.28 9.12
N VAL A 568 7.74 -22.56 8.05
CA VAL A 568 7.60 -21.87 6.77
C VAL A 568 6.52 -22.55 5.93
N LEU A 569 5.55 -21.78 5.46
CA LEU A 569 4.51 -22.23 4.55
C LEU A 569 4.74 -21.64 3.15
N PRO A 570 4.36 -22.36 2.08
CA PRO A 570 4.36 -21.81 0.73
C PRO A 570 3.52 -20.55 0.63
N ASP A 571 4.09 -19.54 -0.06
CA ASP A 571 3.46 -18.25 -0.30
C ASP A 571 3.70 -17.83 -1.75
N PHE A 572 2.74 -17.14 -2.35
CA PHE A 572 2.83 -16.66 -3.73
C PHE A 572 3.98 -15.68 -3.98
N TYR A 573 4.45 -15.05 -2.91
CA TYR A 573 5.49 -14.02 -2.97
C TYR A 573 6.88 -14.54 -2.59
N ASN A 574 7.03 -15.82 -2.20
CA ASN A 574 8.31 -16.36 -1.72
C ASN A 574 9.47 -16.23 -2.71
N GLU A 575 9.16 -16.25 -4.01
CA GLU A 575 10.15 -16.14 -5.09
C GLU A 575 10.35 -14.68 -5.56
N LEU A 576 9.58 -13.74 -5.04
CA LEU A 576 9.73 -12.33 -5.37
C LEU A 576 10.72 -11.68 -4.39
N GLU A 577 11.60 -10.88 -4.95
CA GLU A 577 12.46 -10.01 -4.16
C GLU A 577 11.58 -8.94 -3.49
N LEU A 578 11.33 -9.12 -2.20
CA LEU A 578 10.54 -8.25 -1.35
C LEU A 578 11.31 -7.97 -0.06
N GLY A 579 10.98 -6.85 0.57
CA GLY A 579 11.51 -6.50 1.87
C GLY A 579 12.49 -5.33 1.85
N GLU A 580 13.05 -5.07 3.01
CA GLU A 580 13.91 -3.92 3.28
C GLU A 580 15.17 -3.89 2.39
N ARG A 581 15.75 -5.04 2.12
CA ARG A 581 16.98 -5.17 1.32
C ARG A 581 16.82 -4.77 -0.13
N GLU A 582 15.59 -4.72 -0.63
CA GLU A 582 15.27 -4.38 -2.02
C GLU A 582 15.05 -2.87 -2.23
N ASN A 583 14.99 -2.10 -1.14
CA ASN A 583 14.94 -0.65 -1.23
C ASN A 583 16.30 -0.07 -1.63
N ASP A 584 16.29 1.13 -2.18
CA ASP A 584 17.50 1.91 -2.31
C ASP A 584 17.93 2.40 -0.90
N PHE A 585 19.25 2.41 -0.65
CA PHE A 585 19.87 2.95 0.56
C PHE A 585 19.36 2.38 1.91
N PRO A 586 19.12 1.06 2.07
CA PRO A 586 18.72 0.52 3.34
C PRO A 586 19.87 0.64 4.36
N LEU A 587 19.52 0.82 5.64
CA LEU A 587 20.53 0.81 6.69
C LEU A 587 21.08 -0.60 6.90
N ALA A 588 22.38 -0.72 7.17
CA ALA A 588 23.03 -2.00 7.38
C ALA A 588 22.50 -2.76 8.60
N SER A 589 22.50 -4.07 8.53
CA SER A 589 22.25 -4.96 9.68
C SER A 589 23.47 -4.97 10.62
N ASN A 590 23.22 -5.04 11.93
CA ASN A 590 24.27 -5.22 12.97
C ASN A 590 23.65 -5.83 14.22
N THR A 591 24.47 -6.26 15.17
CA THR A 591 24.05 -6.86 16.45
C THR A 591 24.50 -6.03 17.64
N ILE A 592 23.87 -6.26 18.79
CA ILE A 592 24.24 -5.71 20.10
C ILE A 592 24.22 -6.85 21.13
N ASP A 593 24.58 -6.56 22.39
CA ASP A 593 24.56 -7.55 23.45
C ASP A 593 23.13 -8.02 23.73
N PRO A 594 22.93 -9.32 24.02
CA PRO A 594 21.64 -9.86 24.41
C PRO A 594 21.24 -9.41 25.82
N VAL A 595 19.95 -9.43 26.10
CA VAL A 595 19.38 -9.15 27.43
C VAL A 595 18.89 -10.46 28.03
N ALA A 596 19.18 -10.69 29.31
CA ALA A 596 18.66 -11.86 30.02
C ALA A 596 17.15 -11.72 30.25
N TYR A 597 16.42 -12.80 30.07
CA TYR A 597 14.97 -12.89 30.27
C TYR A 597 14.57 -14.29 30.74
N ASN A 598 13.43 -14.37 31.40
CA ASN A 598 12.78 -15.63 31.79
C ASN A 598 11.30 -15.54 31.44
N GLN A 599 10.68 -16.66 31.13
CA GLN A 599 9.23 -16.76 31.04
C GLN A 599 8.77 -18.17 31.44
N SER A 600 7.60 -18.25 32.05
CA SER A 600 6.96 -19.50 32.49
C SER A 600 5.48 -19.56 32.07
N ALA A 601 4.95 -18.53 31.42
CA ALA A 601 3.55 -18.46 31.02
C ALA A 601 3.10 -19.62 30.13
N TYR A 602 3.96 -20.05 29.22
CA TYR A 602 3.72 -21.21 28.33
C TYR A 602 5.03 -21.65 27.68
N ARG A 603 5.20 -22.95 27.49
CA ARG A 603 6.32 -23.55 26.74
C ARG A 603 5.80 -24.49 25.67
N ILE A 604 6.32 -24.36 24.47
CA ILE A 604 6.01 -25.24 23.35
C ILE A 604 6.59 -26.62 23.67
N ALA A 605 5.72 -27.65 23.71
CA ALA A 605 6.09 -28.99 24.19
C ALA A 605 7.15 -29.67 23.30
N ASP A 606 7.01 -29.60 21.98
CA ASP A 606 7.90 -30.29 21.02
C ASP A 606 7.89 -29.57 19.66
N MET A 607 8.73 -28.56 19.50
CA MET A 607 8.86 -27.80 18.25
C MET A 607 9.31 -28.63 17.04
N PRO A 608 10.32 -29.56 17.18
CA PRO A 608 10.71 -30.44 16.09
C PRO A 608 9.55 -31.30 15.56
N LYS A 609 8.70 -31.80 16.43
CA LYS A 609 7.55 -32.62 16.06
C LYS A 609 6.45 -31.82 15.37
N LEU A 610 6.19 -30.58 15.82
CA LEU A 610 5.28 -29.64 15.15
C LEU A 610 5.74 -29.34 13.73
N LYS A 611 7.03 -29.06 13.55
CA LYS A 611 7.65 -28.85 12.23
C LYS A 611 7.49 -30.06 11.32
N ALA A 612 7.73 -31.27 11.85
CA ALA A 612 7.60 -32.50 11.08
C ALA A 612 6.16 -32.75 10.62
N TYR A 613 5.18 -32.61 11.52
CA TYR A 613 3.77 -32.79 11.18
C TYR A 613 3.28 -31.79 10.13
N SER A 614 3.64 -30.52 10.26
CA SER A 614 3.29 -29.51 9.27
C SER A 614 3.96 -29.79 7.92
N ALA A 615 5.25 -30.15 7.93
CA ALA A 615 5.98 -30.47 6.70
C ALA A 615 5.36 -31.66 5.94
N GLU A 616 4.90 -32.71 6.65
CA GLU A 616 4.19 -33.83 6.04
C GLU A 616 2.88 -33.41 5.40
N ARG A 617 2.05 -32.59 6.08
CA ARG A 617 0.78 -32.09 5.53
C ARG A 617 0.99 -31.18 4.32
N VAL A 618 1.91 -30.21 4.43
CA VAL A 618 2.26 -29.29 3.35
C VAL A 618 2.78 -30.03 2.11
N LYS A 619 3.62 -31.07 2.33
CA LYS A 619 4.13 -31.90 1.25
C LYS A 619 3.03 -32.75 0.60
N ALA A 620 2.06 -33.22 1.36
CA ALA A 620 0.96 -34.05 0.85
C ALA A 620 -0.14 -33.25 0.17
N ASP A 621 -0.28 -31.97 0.48
CA ASP A 621 -1.35 -31.13 -0.07
C ASP A 621 -0.96 -30.52 -1.43
N PRO A 622 -1.69 -30.89 -2.51
CA PRO A 622 -1.40 -30.40 -3.87
C PRO A 622 -1.58 -28.89 -4.02
N VAL A 623 -2.36 -28.22 -3.13
CA VAL A 623 -2.54 -26.77 -3.18
C VAL A 623 -1.23 -26.05 -2.85
N PHE A 624 -0.51 -26.50 -1.81
CA PHE A 624 0.77 -25.90 -1.46
C PHE A 624 1.84 -26.12 -2.55
N GLN A 625 1.85 -27.30 -3.21
CA GLN A 625 2.75 -27.54 -4.34
C GLN A 625 2.48 -26.54 -5.48
N LYS A 626 1.21 -26.36 -5.84
CA LYS A 626 0.81 -25.41 -6.87
C LYS A 626 1.10 -23.95 -6.49
N ILE A 627 1.02 -23.57 -5.22
CA ILE A 627 1.44 -22.25 -4.74
C ILE A 627 2.91 -22.00 -5.05
N ASN A 628 3.79 -22.97 -4.76
CA ASN A 628 5.21 -22.86 -5.07
C ASN A 628 5.47 -22.76 -6.59
N GLU A 629 4.83 -23.61 -7.38
CA GLU A 629 4.93 -23.55 -8.85
C GLU A 629 4.50 -22.18 -9.38
N ASN A 630 3.39 -21.66 -8.87
CA ASN A 630 2.90 -20.35 -9.25
C ASN A 630 3.83 -19.20 -8.80
N ALA A 631 4.47 -19.30 -7.64
CA ALA A 631 5.46 -18.33 -7.19
C ALA A 631 6.64 -18.25 -8.17
N VAL A 632 7.17 -19.40 -8.60
CA VAL A 632 8.23 -19.47 -9.64
C VAL A 632 7.76 -18.89 -10.96
N ARG A 633 6.52 -19.19 -11.39
CA ARG A 633 5.92 -18.61 -12.59
C ARG A 633 5.83 -17.09 -12.52
N LEU A 634 5.36 -16.54 -11.39
CA LEU A 634 5.24 -15.10 -11.17
C LEU A 634 6.60 -14.40 -11.22
N LYS A 635 7.64 -15.00 -10.63
CA LYS A 635 9.03 -14.51 -10.74
C LYS A 635 9.47 -14.42 -12.21
N ARG A 636 9.32 -15.52 -12.96
CA ARG A 636 9.66 -15.56 -14.39
C ARG A 636 8.90 -14.49 -15.20
N GLN A 637 7.61 -14.27 -14.91
CA GLN A 637 6.82 -13.23 -15.56
C GLN A 637 7.32 -11.82 -15.22
N ARG A 638 7.72 -11.58 -13.96
CA ARG A 638 8.29 -10.29 -13.54
C ARG A 638 9.61 -9.99 -14.24
N GLU A 639 10.45 -10.98 -14.39
CA GLU A 639 11.78 -10.85 -15.03
C GLU A 639 11.67 -10.66 -16.54
N ASN A 640 10.59 -11.16 -17.16
CA ASN A 640 10.35 -11.03 -18.60
C ASN A 640 9.46 -9.82 -18.89
N ALA A 641 10.10 -8.68 -19.12
CA ALA A 641 9.44 -7.41 -19.40
C ALA A 641 9.35 -7.07 -20.90
N SER A 642 9.62 -8.03 -21.77
CA SER A 642 9.56 -7.89 -23.23
C SER A 642 8.28 -8.47 -23.81
N TYR A 643 7.60 -7.71 -24.66
CA TYR A 643 6.30 -8.04 -25.25
C TYR A 643 6.37 -8.04 -26.77
N PRO A 644 5.93 -9.10 -27.46
CA PRO A 644 5.77 -9.05 -28.90
C PRO A 644 4.67 -8.06 -29.30
N LEU A 645 4.84 -7.34 -30.40
CA LEU A 645 3.87 -6.36 -30.89
C LEU A 645 3.21 -6.77 -32.22
N GLN A 646 3.60 -7.89 -32.80
CA GLN A 646 2.90 -8.51 -33.94
C GLN A 646 1.66 -9.24 -33.40
N ALA A 647 0.50 -9.05 -34.06
CA ALA A 647 -0.80 -9.46 -33.52
C ALA A 647 -0.89 -10.94 -33.14
N ASP A 648 -0.49 -11.84 -34.06
CA ASP A 648 -0.57 -13.29 -33.84
C ASP A 648 0.45 -13.75 -32.79
N ALA A 649 1.65 -13.14 -32.78
CA ALA A 649 2.67 -13.44 -31.78
C ALA A 649 2.23 -12.99 -30.40
N TYR A 650 1.62 -11.81 -30.27
CA TYR A 650 1.07 -11.33 -28.99
C TYR A 650 -0.08 -12.22 -28.50
N ARG A 651 -1.03 -12.55 -29.39
CA ARG A 651 -2.15 -13.43 -29.04
C ARG A 651 -1.68 -14.80 -28.56
N SER A 652 -0.69 -15.38 -29.24
CA SER A 652 -0.10 -16.67 -28.87
C SER A 652 0.62 -16.58 -27.53
N TRP A 653 1.38 -15.50 -27.33
CA TRP A 653 2.07 -15.21 -26.06
C TRP A 653 1.06 -15.03 -24.92
N ASN A 654 0.01 -14.20 -25.12
CA ASN A 654 -1.01 -13.94 -24.11
C ASN A 654 -1.78 -15.21 -23.74
N LYS A 655 -2.20 -16.00 -24.76
CA LYS A 655 -2.85 -17.28 -24.52
C LYS A 655 -2.00 -18.22 -23.68
N LYS A 656 -0.70 -18.34 -23.98
CA LYS A 656 0.21 -19.14 -23.16
C LYS A 656 0.25 -18.66 -21.71
N GLN A 657 0.26 -17.33 -21.47
CA GLN A 657 0.24 -16.78 -20.11
C GLN A 657 -1.08 -17.10 -19.39
N ASP A 658 -2.21 -17.01 -20.10
CA ASP A 658 -3.54 -17.30 -19.57
C ASP A 658 -3.70 -18.81 -19.29
N ASP A 659 -3.30 -19.69 -20.23
CA ASP A 659 -3.32 -21.15 -20.05
C ASP A 659 -2.45 -21.59 -18.86
N GLU A 660 -1.27 -20.94 -18.68
CA GLU A 660 -0.43 -21.16 -17.51
C GLU A 660 -1.10 -20.64 -16.21
N ALA A 661 -1.85 -19.55 -16.27
CA ALA A 661 -2.52 -18.97 -15.09
C ALA A 661 -3.77 -19.78 -14.68
N GLU A 662 -4.53 -20.32 -15.63
CA GLU A 662 -5.75 -21.08 -15.42
C GLU A 662 -5.52 -22.30 -14.51
N GLN A 663 -4.31 -22.91 -14.58
CA GLN A 663 -3.94 -24.06 -13.75
C GLN A 663 -3.97 -23.72 -12.24
N TYR A 664 -3.90 -22.44 -11.89
CA TYR A 664 -3.86 -21.93 -10.52
C TYR A 664 -5.16 -21.28 -10.05
N GLU A 665 -6.19 -21.17 -10.90
CA GLU A 665 -7.49 -20.56 -10.51
C GLU A 665 -8.19 -21.31 -9.36
N ASN A 666 -7.99 -22.62 -9.30
CA ASN A 666 -8.59 -23.47 -8.28
C ASN A 666 -7.94 -23.37 -6.89
N LEU A 667 -6.81 -22.65 -6.75
CA LEU A 667 -6.12 -22.44 -5.47
C LEU A 667 -6.94 -21.64 -4.45
N PHE A 668 -7.99 -20.97 -4.90
CA PHE A 668 -8.80 -20.06 -4.09
C PHE A 668 -10.23 -20.56 -3.88
N LYS A 669 -10.42 -21.89 -3.95
CA LYS A 669 -11.72 -22.49 -3.60
C LYS A 669 -11.92 -22.48 -2.09
N PRO A 670 -13.17 -22.33 -1.61
CA PRO A 670 -13.46 -22.48 -0.20
C PRO A 670 -13.03 -23.86 0.31
N ILE A 671 -12.47 -23.90 1.50
CA ILE A 671 -12.11 -25.13 2.21
C ILE A 671 -13.36 -25.55 2.99
N GLU A 672 -14.10 -26.53 2.46
CA GLU A 672 -15.43 -26.91 2.97
C GLU A 672 -15.40 -27.38 4.42
N VAL A 673 -14.32 -28.00 4.86
CA VAL A 673 -14.18 -28.50 6.24
C VAL A 673 -13.79 -27.39 7.22
N LEU A 674 -13.43 -26.20 6.77
CA LEU A 674 -13.11 -25.06 7.63
C LEU A 674 -14.39 -24.30 7.99
N ASN A 675 -14.82 -24.43 9.23
CA ASN A 675 -15.94 -23.67 9.78
C ASN A 675 -15.44 -22.41 10.45
N ILE A 676 -16.02 -21.29 10.09
CA ILE A 676 -15.69 -19.96 10.61
C ILE A 676 -16.96 -19.29 11.11
N ASP A 677 -16.99 -18.98 12.42
CA ASP A 677 -18.14 -18.35 13.07
C ASP A 677 -17.74 -16.99 13.67
N ASN A 678 -18.70 -16.06 13.69
CA ASN A 678 -18.56 -14.83 14.48
C ASN A 678 -18.69 -15.16 15.98
N LEU A 679 -18.08 -14.33 16.82
CA LEU A 679 -18.29 -14.39 18.26
C LEU A 679 -19.71 -13.92 18.61
N ALA A 680 -20.34 -14.55 19.61
CA ALA A 680 -21.68 -14.16 20.06
C ALA A 680 -21.75 -12.67 20.47
N ALA A 681 -20.67 -12.14 21.04
CA ALA A 681 -20.58 -10.75 21.46
C ALA A 681 -20.62 -9.74 20.29
N ASP A 682 -20.21 -10.14 19.08
CA ASP A 682 -20.11 -9.24 17.92
C ASP A 682 -21.37 -9.25 17.04
N LEU A 683 -22.22 -10.27 17.17
CA LEU A 683 -23.42 -10.44 16.36
C LEU A 683 -24.37 -9.23 16.39
N PRO A 684 -24.67 -8.60 17.55
CA PRO A 684 -25.55 -7.45 17.57
C PRO A 684 -25.05 -6.26 16.75
N GLN A 685 -23.73 -6.02 16.78
CA GLN A 685 -23.11 -4.94 16.00
C GLN A 685 -23.09 -5.27 14.51
N ILE A 686 -22.78 -6.51 14.13
CA ILE A 686 -22.75 -6.96 12.74
C ILE A 686 -24.14 -6.89 12.13
N GLN A 687 -25.16 -7.41 12.84
CA GLN A 687 -26.54 -7.50 12.35
C GLN A 687 -27.29 -6.16 12.32
N GLY A 688 -26.75 -5.14 12.99
CA GLY A 688 -27.36 -3.81 13.06
C GLY A 688 -27.32 -3.01 11.75
N ASP A 689 -26.58 -3.46 10.73
CA ASP A 689 -26.41 -2.73 9.48
C ASP A 689 -26.07 -3.67 8.30
N THR A 690 -26.80 -3.51 7.17
CA THR A 690 -26.62 -4.37 5.98
C THR A 690 -25.23 -4.29 5.37
N SER A 691 -24.57 -3.13 5.43
CA SER A 691 -23.21 -2.97 4.92
C SER A 691 -22.20 -3.70 5.81
N ARG A 692 -22.42 -3.72 7.13
CA ARG A 692 -21.60 -4.51 8.06
C ARG A 692 -21.75 -6.00 7.83
N ILE A 693 -22.98 -6.47 7.61
CA ILE A 693 -23.24 -7.88 7.24
C ILE A 693 -22.45 -8.23 5.99
N ALA A 694 -22.62 -7.46 4.91
CA ALA A 694 -21.98 -7.74 3.64
C ALA A 694 -20.42 -7.75 3.74
N ARG A 695 -19.83 -6.82 4.49
CA ARG A 695 -18.38 -6.78 4.72
C ARG A 695 -17.91 -7.97 5.56
N ASN A 696 -18.64 -8.33 6.60
CA ASN A 696 -18.34 -9.48 7.44
C ASN A 696 -18.41 -10.79 6.66
N ASP A 697 -19.44 -10.97 5.85
CA ASP A 697 -19.62 -12.16 5.02
C ASP A 697 -18.49 -12.28 3.99
N SER A 698 -18.10 -11.16 3.36
CA SER A 698 -16.94 -11.13 2.46
C SER A 698 -15.66 -11.52 3.18
N TRP A 699 -15.42 -10.99 4.38
CA TRP A 699 -14.24 -11.32 5.18
C TRP A 699 -14.18 -12.79 5.56
N ILE A 700 -15.28 -13.38 6.03
CA ILE A 700 -15.40 -14.82 6.33
C ILE A 700 -15.15 -15.64 5.06
N LYS A 701 -15.76 -15.25 3.94
CA LYS A 701 -15.58 -15.93 2.64
C LYS A 701 -14.12 -15.95 2.19
N ASP A 702 -13.38 -14.87 2.43
CA ASP A 702 -11.96 -14.78 2.11
C ASP A 702 -11.12 -15.67 3.05
N ARG A 703 -11.44 -15.70 4.35
CA ARG A 703 -10.76 -16.58 5.31
C ARG A 703 -11.03 -18.07 5.02
N LYS A 704 -12.22 -18.42 4.53
CA LYS A 704 -12.54 -19.82 4.13
C LYS A 704 -11.69 -20.35 2.97
N LYS A 705 -11.01 -19.48 2.22
CA LYS A 705 -10.13 -19.83 1.11
C LYS A 705 -8.64 -19.87 1.49
N ASP A 706 -8.33 -19.55 2.73
CA ASP A 706 -6.97 -19.30 3.21
C ASP A 706 -6.32 -20.63 3.66
N ILE A 707 -5.59 -21.27 2.77
CA ILE A 707 -4.93 -22.54 3.02
C ILE A 707 -3.83 -22.42 4.09
N GLN A 708 -3.15 -21.27 4.18
CA GLN A 708 -2.16 -21.03 5.23
C GLN A 708 -2.83 -20.92 6.60
N LEU A 709 -3.98 -20.26 6.69
CA LEU A 709 -4.79 -20.22 7.91
C LEU A 709 -5.27 -21.62 8.30
N PHE A 710 -5.68 -22.42 7.33
CA PHE A 710 -6.12 -23.79 7.56
C PHE A 710 -4.98 -24.68 8.08
N GLU A 711 -3.78 -24.63 7.50
CA GLU A 711 -2.61 -25.34 8.04
C GLU A 711 -2.22 -24.80 9.43
N THR A 712 -2.32 -23.49 9.66
CA THR A 712 -2.05 -22.89 10.97
C THR A 712 -3.04 -23.40 12.03
N LEU A 713 -4.30 -23.63 11.66
CA LEU A 713 -5.29 -24.25 12.52
C LEU A 713 -4.89 -25.69 12.88
N HIS A 714 -4.30 -26.46 11.96
CA HIS A 714 -3.76 -27.79 12.28
C HIS A 714 -2.55 -27.70 13.20
N ILE A 715 -1.63 -26.77 12.99
CA ILE A 715 -0.46 -26.57 13.84
C ILE A 715 -0.88 -26.29 15.29
N ILE A 716 -1.80 -25.33 15.50
CA ILE A 716 -2.24 -25.02 16.87
C ILE A 716 -3.03 -26.17 17.50
N SER A 717 -3.72 -26.97 16.70
CA SER A 717 -4.40 -28.17 17.17
C SER A 717 -3.44 -29.27 17.61
N ASP A 718 -2.31 -29.40 16.90
CA ASP A 718 -1.22 -30.28 17.32
C ASP A 718 -0.64 -29.80 18.66
N MET A 719 -0.46 -28.51 18.87
CA MET A 719 -0.02 -27.94 20.16
C MET A 719 -0.99 -28.30 21.28
N ILE A 720 -2.30 -28.04 21.10
CA ILE A 720 -3.34 -28.36 22.09
C ILE A 720 -3.32 -29.85 22.46
N ARG A 721 -3.19 -30.72 21.48
CA ARG A 721 -3.15 -32.17 21.67
C ARG A 721 -1.89 -32.62 22.43
N MET A 722 -0.74 -32.04 22.13
CA MET A 722 0.52 -32.34 22.84
C MET A 722 0.47 -31.91 24.30
N ASP A 723 -0.14 -30.73 24.59
CA ASP A 723 -0.33 -30.24 25.95
C ASP A 723 -1.24 -31.21 26.76
N GLY A 724 -2.33 -31.68 26.16
CA GLY A 724 -3.22 -32.68 26.79
C GLY A 724 -2.52 -34.00 27.10
N MET A 725 -1.61 -34.46 26.25
CA MET A 725 -0.81 -35.66 26.48
C MET A 725 0.23 -35.45 27.59
N ALA A 726 0.86 -34.27 27.65
CA ALA A 726 1.81 -33.91 28.70
C ALA A 726 1.13 -33.83 30.08
N ALA A 727 -0.06 -33.25 30.17
CA ALA A 727 -0.86 -33.16 31.39
C ALA A 727 -1.35 -34.53 31.87
N GLY A 728 -1.60 -35.51 30.97
CA GLY A 728 -1.99 -36.88 31.30
C GLY A 728 -0.85 -37.76 31.77
N LYS A 729 0.40 -37.30 31.71
CA LYS A 729 1.61 -38.02 32.13
C LYS A 729 2.17 -37.57 33.49
N SER A 730 1.41 -36.84 34.30
CA SER A 730 1.82 -36.59 35.68
C SER A 730 1.89 -37.94 36.41
N PRO A 731 3.02 -38.33 37.01
CA PRO A 731 3.09 -39.56 37.76
C PRO A 731 2.13 -39.51 38.94
N ARG A 732 1.25 -40.49 39.04
CA ARG A 732 0.61 -40.75 40.32
C ARG A 732 1.72 -41.22 41.28
N GLU A 733 2.11 -40.38 42.19
CA GLU A 733 2.51 -40.72 43.53
C GLU A 733 2.17 -39.58 44.47
#